data_23c7705863e833ca6b66a2fb3880402a
#
_entry.id   23c7705863e833ca6b66a2fb3880402a
#
_cell.length_a   1.000
_cell.length_b   1.000
_cell.length_c   1.000
_cell.angle_alpha   90.00
_cell.angle_beta   90.00
_cell.angle_gamma   90.00
#
_symmetry.space_group_name_H-M   'P 1'
#
loop_
_entity.id
_entity.type
_entity.pdbx_description
1 polymer ?
#
loop_
_entity_poly.entity_id
_entity_poly.type
_entity_poly.pdbx_seq_one_letter_code
_entity_poly.pdbx_strand_id
1 'polypeptide(L)'
;MLVTETLKLSSITKEEGYMLKTEGFEIMDLGDDIYTQGKPHPMIDPTVRIEKLREFGADSRTGIILLDVVLGYSANEDMAGQLAPVIKEILDKSVKENRKLYIIGTVCGTKDDPQNYEKSQKILEEAGMIVKESNAAAVRMALNLMGTDMEENDKEFKEYKGEIRPLPEVSEAVKDLLLTKPRVVNIGVAGFAEPVRQYGGKCVQFEWKPVAGGNQKLIKILQQLKQLDNIEQENAVVVEAMKNSAPYLIDVVPAYTVIPEINEKVLLHAGPPIQYDKMTGPMQGSCIGAALFEKWAENEEAARKMLEKGEVTFIPCHHVKAVGPMGGITSANMPVLVVENRLTGNRAYCTLNEGIGKVLRFGAYSEEVVNRLQWMKDVLGPVLGQAARQVEGGINLNVIIAKAITMGDEFHQRNIAASLLFLKEVTPLIITLNIDENMKKDVIQFLANTDQFFLNIMMATGKSIVDSARKNTKGTIVTTMTRNGKDFGIRISGLGDEWFIAPVNTPKGLFFTGFTQDDANPDIGDSAITETVGVGGMTMIAAPGVTRFIGAGGFKDALKISDEMAEICTIHNPNFAIPTWDFKGAPLGIDIRKVVETGITPIINTGIAHKNAGVGQVGAGTVRAPLACFEKALIAYAKHIGLDTE
;
A
#
# COMPACT_ATOMS: atom_id res chain seq x y z
N MET A 1 -24.42 35.99 26.39
CA MET A 1 -25.03 37.20 25.80
C MET A 1 -26.07 37.82 26.73
N LEU A 2 -27.24 37.23 26.97
CA LEU A 2 -28.30 37.84 27.79
C LEU A 2 -27.81 38.24 29.20
N VAL A 3 -27.08 37.36 29.90
CA VAL A 3 -26.53 37.62 31.24
C VAL A 3 -25.49 38.75 31.20
N THR A 4 -24.56 38.73 30.27
CA THR A 4 -23.47 39.69 30.17
C THR A 4 -23.92 41.08 29.75
N GLU A 5 -24.92 41.16 28.86
CA GLU A 5 -25.51 42.42 28.43
C GLU A 5 -26.36 43.06 29.53
N THR A 6 -27.13 42.23 30.27
CA THR A 6 -28.02 42.72 31.33
C THR A 6 -27.29 43.13 32.57
N LEU A 7 -26.28 42.35 33.01
CA LEU A 7 -25.58 42.59 34.28
C LEU A 7 -24.36 43.52 34.13
N LYS A 8 -24.00 43.92 32.89
CA LYS A 8 -22.84 44.81 32.60
C LYS A 8 -21.56 44.38 33.34
N LEU A 9 -21.23 43.09 33.24
CA LEU A 9 -20.09 42.48 33.93
C LEU A 9 -18.76 43.13 33.48
N SER A 10 -18.02 43.70 34.43
CA SER A 10 -16.82 44.50 34.16
C SER A 10 -15.51 43.70 34.13
N SER A 11 -15.48 42.51 34.69
CA SER A 11 -14.29 41.64 34.69
C SER A 11 -14.67 40.20 34.40
N ILE A 12 -14.23 39.68 33.24
CA ILE A 12 -14.38 38.28 32.85
C ILE A 12 -12.99 37.64 32.93
N THR A 13 -12.85 36.62 33.77
CA THR A 13 -11.62 35.83 33.84
C THR A 13 -11.75 34.69 32.84
N LYS A 14 -10.74 34.53 31.98
CA LYS A 14 -10.60 33.34 31.12
C LYS A 14 -9.94 32.24 31.93
N GLU A 15 -10.67 31.22 32.28
CA GLU A 15 -10.20 30.02 32.95
C GLU A 15 -10.67 28.80 32.17
N GLU A 16 -9.80 27.80 32.07
CA GLU A 16 -10.10 26.57 31.33
C GLU A 16 -11.32 25.85 31.93
N GLY A 17 -12.24 25.39 31.11
CA GLY A 17 -13.50 24.78 31.52
C GLY A 17 -14.63 25.79 31.88
N TYR A 18 -14.39 27.08 31.79
CA TYR A 18 -15.39 28.12 32.02
C TYR A 18 -15.63 28.98 30.79
N MET A 19 -16.86 29.09 30.36
CA MET A 19 -17.27 30.07 29.34
C MET A 19 -17.31 31.48 29.90
N LEU A 20 -17.65 31.61 31.19
CA LEU A 20 -17.67 32.86 31.93
C LEU A 20 -17.37 32.58 33.40
N LYS A 21 -16.44 33.33 33.99
CA LYS A 21 -16.20 33.33 35.44
C LYS A 21 -16.02 34.76 35.94
N THR A 22 -16.86 35.17 36.86
CA THR A 22 -16.82 36.46 37.50
C THR A 22 -17.17 36.30 38.99
N GLU A 23 -17.01 37.35 39.78
CA GLU A 23 -17.49 37.34 41.16
C GLU A 23 -19.04 37.21 41.18
N GLY A 24 -19.54 36.07 41.62
CA GLY A 24 -20.97 35.77 41.76
C GLY A 24 -21.64 35.08 40.53
N PHE A 25 -20.94 34.92 39.39
CA PHE A 25 -21.47 34.25 38.21
C PHE A 25 -20.46 33.32 37.57
N GLU A 26 -20.84 32.08 37.39
CA GLU A 26 -20.04 31.07 36.72
C GLU A 26 -20.87 30.36 35.64
N ILE A 27 -20.34 30.25 34.43
CA ILE A 27 -20.90 29.44 33.33
C ILE A 27 -19.84 28.45 32.92
N MET A 28 -20.12 27.18 33.13
CA MET A 28 -19.24 26.06 32.76
C MET A 28 -19.73 25.38 31.51
N ASP A 29 -18.82 25.03 30.62
CA ASP A 29 -19.05 24.09 29.54
C ASP A 29 -18.45 22.73 29.93
N LEU A 30 -19.31 21.82 30.41
CA LEU A 30 -18.83 20.49 30.82
C LEU A 30 -18.50 19.61 29.62
N GLY A 31 -18.72 20.07 28.39
CA GLY A 31 -18.26 19.46 27.15
C GLY A 31 -16.84 19.84 26.75
N ASP A 32 -16.19 20.77 27.45
CA ASP A 32 -14.81 21.19 27.22
C ASP A 32 -13.83 20.01 27.46
N ASP A 33 -12.69 20.03 26.75
CA ASP A 33 -11.67 18.97 26.79
C ASP A 33 -11.20 18.64 28.21
N ILE A 34 -11.13 19.66 29.11
CA ILE A 34 -10.73 19.46 30.51
C ILE A 34 -11.64 18.47 31.27
N TYR A 35 -12.92 18.39 30.90
CA TYR A 35 -13.91 17.50 31.52
C TYR A 35 -14.11 16.20 30.76
N THR A 36 -13.78 16.15 29.46
CA THR A 36 -14.08 15.04 28.56
C THR A 36 -12.85 14.22 28.19
N GLN A 37 -11.63 14.70 28.48
CA GLN A 37 -10.41 13.96 28.14
C GLN A 37 -10.35 12.61 28.89
N GLY A 38 -10.46 11.52 28.14
CA GLY A 38 -10.48 10.15 28.69
C GLY A 38 -11.78 9.75 29.39
N LYS A 39 -12.85 10.55 29.26
CA LYS A 39 -14.19 10.30 29.84
C LYS A 39 -15.26 10.49 28.77
N PRO A 40 -16.42 9.82 28.90
CA PRO A 40 -17.58 10.09 28.03
C PRO A 40 -18.05 11.55 28.20
N HIS A 41 -18.63 12.10 27.14
CA HIS A 41 -19.25 13.43 27.18
C HIS A 41 -20.37 13.48 28.22
N PRO A 42 -20.53 14.59 28.99
CA PRO A 42 -21.53 14.73 30.05
C PRO A 42 -22.99 14.61 29.60
N MET A 43 -23.25 14.63 28.30
CA MET A 43 -24.54 14.33 27.71
C MET A 43 -24.84 12.81 27.69
N ILE A 44 -23.80 11.98 27.75
CA ILE A 44 -23.87 10.51 27.74
C ILE A 44 -23.76 9.97 29.15
N ASP A 45 -22.75 10.43 29.91
CA ASP A 45 -22.48 10.05 31.30
C ASP A 45 -22.71 11.25 32.24
N PRO A 46 -23.73 11.22 33.13
CA PRO A 46 -24.06 12.35 34.01
C PRO A 46 -23.11 12.53 35.19
N THR A 47 -22.10 11.68 35.37
CA THR A 47 -21.23 11.66 36.57
C THR A 47 -20.65 13.04 36.86
N VAL A 48 -20.03 13.71 35.90
CA VAL A 48 -19.45 15.04 36.07
C VAL A 48 -20.53 16.09 36.37
N ARG A 49 -21.71 15.98 35.75
CA ARG A 49 -22.84 16.88 36.02
C ARG A 49 -23.33 16.74 37.47
N ILE A 50 -23.45 15.51 37.94
CA ILE A 50 -23.87 15.18 39.32
C ILE A 50 -22.84 15.70 40.33
N GLU A 51 -21.55 15.51 40.07
CA GLU A 51 -20.47 16.03 40.90
C GLU A 51 -20.55 17.56 41.02
N LYS A 52 -20.68 18.26 39.92
CA LYS A 52 -20.79 19.72 39.88
C LYS A 52 -22.08 20.24 40.52
N LEU A 53 -23.21 19.57 40.33
CA LEU A 53 -24.46 19.89 41.01
C LEU A 53 -24.31 19.80 42.54
N ARG A 54 -23.67 18.76 43.07
CA ARG A 54 -23.40 18.62 44.51
C ARG A 54 -22.44 19.67 45.02
N GLU A 55 -21.38 19.98 44.26
CA GLU A 55 -20.40 21.01 44.59
C GLU A 55 -21.09 22.38 44.74
N PHE A 56 -21.79 22.84 43.71
CA PHE A 56 -22.51 24.13 43.77
C PHE A 56 -23.70 24.09 44.71
N GLY A 57 -24.40 22.97 44.84
CA GLY A 57 -25.49 22.81 45.80
C GLY A 57 -25.02 22.88 47.26
N ALA A 58 -23.80 22.53 47.56
CA ALA A 58 -23.21 22.61 48.89
C ALA A 58 -22.63 24.01 49.23
N ASP A 59 -22.30 24.83 48.23
CA ASP A 59 -21.78 26.19 48.46
C ASP A 59 -22.90 27.10 48.97
N SER A 60 -22.74 27.62 50.18
CA SER A 60 -23.72 28.51 50.82
C SER A 60 -23.95 29.83 50.07
N ARG A 61 -23.05 30.23 49.19
CA ARG A 61 -23.14 31.44 48.35
C ARG A 61 -24.00 31.21 47.09
N THR A 62 -24.22 29.94 46.69
CA THR A 62 -25.02 29.63 45.49
C THR A 62 -26.52 29.83 45.80
N GLY A 63 -27.15 30.75 45.09
CA GLY A 63 -28.60 31.01 45.19
C GLY A 63 -29.38 30.44 44.04
N ILE A 64 -28.79 30.33 42.86
CA ILE A 64 -29.45 29.82 41.65
C ILE A 64 -28.48 28.91 40.88
N ILE A 65 -28.95 27.74 40.46
CA ILE A 65 -28.27 26.85 39.53
C ILE A 65 -29.09 26.77 38.24
N LEU A 66 -28.49 27.11 37.10
CA LEU A 66 -29.07 26.89 35.79
C LEU A 66 -28.57 25.54 35.19
N LEU A 67 -29.49 24.70 34.72
CA LEU A 67 -29.20 23.37 34.23
C LEU A 67 -29.93 23.07 32.94
N ASP A 68 -29.26 22.53 31.94
CA ASP A 68 -29.89 21.99 30.75
C ASP A 68 -29.95 20.46 30.81
N VAL A 69 -30.97 19.86 30.23
CA VAL A 69 -31.10 18.40 30.01
C VAL A 69 -31.35 18.15 28.53
N VAL A 70 -30.49 17.38 27.91
CA VAL A 70 -30.55 17.10 26.47
C VAL A 70 -31.02 15.67 26.26
N LEU A 71 -32.05 15.52 25.42
CA LEU A 71 -32.56 14.23 24.97
C LEU A 71 -32.05 13.90 23.56
N GLY A 72 -32.19 12.67 23.13
CA GLY A 72 -31.85 12.21 21.78
C GLY A 72 -31.22 10.82 21.76
N TYR A 73 -31.00 10.28 20.57
CA TYR A 73 -30.47 8.90 20.38
C TYR A 73 -29.05 8.69 20.90
N SER A 74 -28.24 9.72 20.93
CA SER A 74 -26.86 9.65 21.43
C SER A 74 -26.69 10.28 22.82
N ALA A 75 -27.77 10.70 23.45
CA ALA A 75 -27.76 11.20 24.82
C ALA A 75 -27.99 10.03 25.81
N ASN A 76 -27.81 10.33 27.10
CA ASN A 76 -28.09 9.36 28.17
C ASN A 76 -29.54 8.85 28.09
N GLU A 77 -29.73 7.55 28.32
CA GLU A 77 -31.08 6.92 28.20
C GLU A 77 -32.09 7.43 29.23
N ASP A 78 -31.62 7.93 30.38
CA ASP A 78 -32.47 8.47 31.46
C ASP A 78 -31.80 9.58 32.26
N MET A 79 -31.35 10.64 31.57
CA MET A 79 -30.68 11.79 32.21
C MET A 79 -31.56 12.43 33.30
N ALA A 80 -32.85 12.61 33.04
CA ALA A 80 -33.76 13.21 33.99
C ALA A 80 -33.92 12.34 35.26
N GLY A 81 -34.05 11.02 35.12
CA GLY A 81 -34.14 10.11 36.26
C GLY A 81 -32.85 10.01 37.08
N GLN A 82 -31.68 10.21 36.47
CA GLN A 82 -30.43 10.22 37.20
C GLN A 82 -30.11 11.55 37.92
N LEU A 83 -30.57 12.67 37.36
CA LEU A 83 -30.39 13.99 38.00
C LEU A 83 -31.44 14.28 39.08
N ALA A 84 -32.67 13.81 38.94
CA ALA A 84 -33.77 14.08 39.83
C ALA A 84 -33.50 13.78 41.33
N PRO A 85 -32.93 12.59 41.69
CA PRO A 85 -32.57 12.31 43.08
C PRO A 85 -31.57 13.32 43.67
N VAL A 86 -30.60 13.74 42.86
CA VAL A 86 -29.55 14.69 43.28
C VAL A 86 -30.14 16.11 43.46
N ILE A 87 -31.01 16.53 42.53
CA ILE A 87 -31.73 17.79 42.60
C ILE A 87 -32.54 17.86 43.91
N LYS A 88 -33.29 16.80 44.19
CA LYS A 88 -34.12 16.70 45.40
C LYS A 88 -33.24 16.71 46.66
N GLU A 89 -32.16 15.96 46.72
CA GLU A 89 -31.20 15.91 47.81
C GLU A 89 -30.68 17.34 48.15
N ILE A 90 -30.24 18.09 47.11
CA ILE A 90 -29.71 19.42 47.23
C ILE A 90 -30.78 20.42 47.75
N LEU A 91 -31.96 20.37 47.18
CA LEU A 91 -33.08 21.26 47.59
C LEU A 91 -33.56 20.95 49.01
N ASP A 92 -33.73 19.69 49.39
CA ASP A 92 -34.10 19.26 50.73
C ASP A 92 -33.08 19.68 51.77
N LYS A 93 -31.78 19.62 51.41
CA LYS A 93 -30.67 20.12 52.27
C LYS A 93 -30.73 21.62 52.43
N SER A 94 -30.92 22.37 51.34
CA SER A 94 -31.00 23.85 51.40
C SER A 94 -32.15 24.34 52.30
N VAL A 95 -33.30 23.66 52.28
CA VAL A 95 -34.45 23.95 53.16
C VAL A 95 -34.09 23.69 54.62
N LYS A 96 -33.42 22.57 54.95
CA LYS A 96 -32.98 22.27 56.31
C LYS A 96 -31.97 23.28 56.84
N GLU A 97 -31.16 23.85 55.95
CA GLU A 97 -30.17 24.89 56.26
C GLU A 97 -30.76 26.32 56.28
N ASN A 98 -32.08 26.44 56.11
CA ASN A 98 -32.81 27.70 55.97
C ASN A 98 -32.25 28.59 54.85
N ARG A 99 -31.81 28.00 53.76
CA ARG A 99 -31.19 28.65 52.62
C ARG A 99 -32.13 28.62 51.42
N LYS A 100 -32.25 29.75 50.72
CA LYS A 100 -32.99 29.82 49.46
C LYS A 100 -32.10 29.43 48.32
N LEU A 101 -32.39 28.30 47.69
CA LEU A 101 -31.70 27.81 46.49
C LEU A 101 -32.74 27.45 45.44
N TYR A 102 -32.55 27.89 44.22
CA TYR A 102 -33.38 27.56 43.09
C TYR A 102 -32.58 26.77 42.04
N ILE A 103 -33.14 25.68 41.51
CA ILE A 103 -32.62 24.96 40.36
C ILE A 103 -33.60 25.20 39.23
N ILE A 104 -33.14 25.87 38.16
CA ILE A 104 -33.95 26.26 37.01
C ILE A 104 -33.29 25.67 35.77
N GLY A 105 -34.09 25.26 34.82
CA GLY A 105 -33.49 24.77 33.58
C GLY A 105 -34.51 24.45 32.50
N THR A 106 -34.03 23.76 31.48
CA THR A 106 -34.80 23.40 30.32
C THR A 106 -34.49 21.97 29.86
N VAL A 107 -35.46 21.35 29.25
CA VAL A 107 -35.27 20.08 28.54
C VAL A 107 -35.19 20.40 27.04
N CYS A 108 -34.05 20.06 26.43
CA CYS A 108 -33.83 20.20 25.00
C CYS A 108 -34.07 18.85 24.33
N GLY A 109 -35.12 18.76 23.54
CA GLY A 109 -35.52 17.52 22.87
C GLY A 109 -36.86 17.66 22.18
N THR A 110 -37.34 16.55 21.64
CA THR A 110 -38.63 16.44 20.94
C THR A 110 -39.49 15.33 21.55
N LYS A 111 -40.76 15.30 21.16
CA LYS A 111 -41.69 14.24 21.60
C LYS A 111 -41.31 12.86 21.06
N ASP A 112 -40.54 12.82 19.98
CA ASP A 112 -40.12 11.58 19.29
C ASP A 112 -38.79 11.04 19.83
N ASP A 113 -38.14 11.74 20.78
CA ASP A 113 -36.91 11.26 21.40
C ASP A 113 -37.20 10.05 22.31
N PRO A 114 -36.29 9.06 22.36
CA PRO A 114 -36.49 7.80 23.07
C PRO A 114 -36.73 7.98 24.58
N GLN A 115 -36.22 9.04 25.18
CA GLN A 115 -36.35 9.34 26.62
C GLN A 115 -37.74 9.89 27.01
N ASN A 116 -38.61 10.23 26.04
CA ASN A 116 -39.91 10.85 26.21
C ASN A 116 -39.82 12.23 26.89
N TYR A 117 -40.00 13.28 26.10
CA TYR A 117 -39.85 14.68 26.51
C TYR A 117 -40.75 15.05 27.70
N GLU A 118 -42.05 14.74 27.64
CA GLU A 118 -43.02 15.11 28.69
C GLU A 118 -42.75 14.37 30.01
N LYS A 119 -42.33 13.09 29.92
CA LYS A 119 -41.93 12.31 31.09
C LYS A 119 -40.70 12.89 31.74
N SER A 120 -39.70 13.28 30.96
CA SER A 120 -38.46 13.86 31.44
C SER A 120 -38.68 15.20 32.15
N GLN A 121 -39.52 16.07 31.60
CA GLN A 121 -39.94 17.31 32.27
C GLN A 121 -40.58 17.03 33.61
N LYS A 122 -41.58 16.15 33.64
CA LYS A 122 -42.33 15.82 34.87
C LYS A 122 -41.40 15.26 35.97
N ILE A 123 -40.47 14.39 35.65
CA ILE A 123 -39.50 13.84 36.59
C ILE A 123 -38.67 14.98 37.26
N LEU A 124 -38.23 15.95 36.47
CA LEU A 124 -37.41 17.07 36.98
C LEU A 124 -38.25 18.04 37.81
N GLU A 125 -39.50 18.31 37.40
CA GLU A 125 -40.45 19.14 38.16
C GLU A 125 -40.83 18.51 39.51
N GLU A 126 -41.10 17.22 39.56
CA GLU A 126 -41.35 16.46 40.78
C GLU A 126 -40.14 16.44 41.73
N ALA A 127 -38.93 16.56 41.22
CA ALA A 127 -37.72 16.73 42.01
C ALA A 127 -37.51 18.14 42.54
N GLY A 128 -38.34 19.11 42.14
CA GLY A 128 -38.33 20.51 42.58
C GLY A 128 -37.56 21.45 41.64
N MET A 129 -37.17 21.00 40.44
CA MET A 129 -36.60 21.88 39.44
C MET A 129 -37.67 22.75 38.78
N ILE A 130 -37.38 24.00 38.54
CA ILE A 130 -38.24 24.90 37.76
C ILE A 130 -37.91 24.71 36.28
N VAL A 131 -38.75 23.97 35.55
CA VAL A 131 -38.52 23.72 34.13
C VAL A 131 -39.18 24.83 33.31
N LYS A 132 -38.40 25.36 32.33
CA LYS A 132 -38.81 26.40 31.39
C LYS A 132 -38.77 25.87 29.96
N GLU A 133 -39.58 26.49 29.10
CA GLU A 133 -39.70 26.11 27.70
C GLU A 133 -38.47 26.42 26.85
N SER A 134 -37.55 27.26 27.32
CA SER A 134 -36.30 27.60 26.64
C SER A 134 -35.22 28.08 27.60
N ASN A 135 -33.96 27.97 27.16
CA ASN A 135 -32.82 28.53 27.89
C ASN A 135 -32.99 30.04 28.14
N ALA A 136 -33.53 30.77 27.18
CA ALA A 136 -33.80 32.20 27.34
C ALA A 136 -34.82 32.46 28.45
N ALA A 137 -35.87 31.67 28.54
CA ALA A 137 -36.89 31.75 29.58
C ALA A 137 -36.32 31.35 30.95
N ALA A 138 -35.47 30.32 31.01
CA ALA A 138 -34.78 29.94 32.24
C ALA A 138 -33.84 31.05 32.75
N VAL A 139 -33.06 31.66 31.87
CA VAL A 139 -32.18 32.79 32.20
C VAL A 139 -32.98 34.01 32.67
N ARG A 140 -34.09 34.39 32.00
CA ARG A 140 -34.93 35.50 32.45
C ARG A 140 -35.51 35.24 33.83
N MET A 141 -35.99 34.03 34.09
CA MET A 141 -36.48 33.66 35.43
C MET A 141 -35.42 33.80 36.49
N ALA A 142 -34.17 33.36 36.19
CA ALA A 142 -33.05 33.52 37.12
C ALA A 142 -32.72 35.00 37.39
N LEU A 143 -32.65 35.83 36.35
CA LEU A 143 -32.43 37.28 36.50
C LEU A 143 -33.53 37.98 37.25
N ASN A 144 -34.79 37.63 37.02
CA ASN A 144 -35.94 38.18 37.79
C ASN A 144 -35.87 37.81 39.27
N LEU A 145 -35.46 36.58 39.61
CA LEU A 145 -35.23 36.18 41.03
C LEU A 145 -34.11 36.95 41.70
N MET A 146 -33.17 37.46 40.91
CA MET A 146 -32.09 38.34 41.39
C MET A 146 -32.53 39.80 41.51
N GLY A 147 -33.77 40.16 41.20
CA GLY A 147 -34.27 41.53 41.27
C GLY A 147 -33.96 42.39 40.05
N THR A 148 -33.55 41.77 38.94
CA THR A 148 -33.35 42.47 37.68
C THR A 148 -34.65 42.36 36.86
N ASP A 149 -35.36 43.45 36.71
CA ASP A 149 -36.59 43.50 35.94
C ASP A 149 -36.26 43.39 34.44
N MET A 150 -36.55 42.25 33.88
CA MET A 150 -36.39 41.98 32.44
C MET A 150 -37.75 42.20 31.80
N GLU A 151 -37.92 43.36 31.17
CA GLU A 151 -39.06 43.50 30.25
C GLU A 151 -39.02 42.40 29.21
N GLU A 152 -40.17 41.70 29.04
CA GLU A 152 -40.38 40.88 27.87
C GLU A 152 -40.38 41.80 26.65
N ASN A 153 -39.20 41.98 26.08
CA ASN A 153 -39.10 42.54 24.74
C ASN A 153 -39.71 41.48 23.80
N ASP A 154 -41.01 41.48 23.69
CA ASP A 154 -41.73 40.95 22.55
C ASP A 154 -41.23 41.74 21.35
N LYS A 155 -40.06 41.33 20.79
CA LYS A 155 -39.70 41.67 19.44
C LYS A 155 -40.82 41.03 18.62
N GLU A 156 -41.84 41.84 18.28
CA GLU A 156 -42.79 41.46 17.24
C GLU A 156 -41.98 40.78 16.14
N PHE A 157 -42.20 39.52 15.96
CA PHE A 157 -41.68 38.82 14.79
C PHE A 157 -42.28 39.59 13.61
N LYS A 158 -41.47 40.43 12.98
CA LYS A 158 -41.83 41.06 11.74
C LYS A 158 -42.14 39.93 10.78
N GLU A 159 -43.45 39.72 10.55
CA GLU A 159 -43.91 38.78 9.56
C GLU A 159 -43.13 39.05 8.27
N TYR A 160 -42.41 38.05 7.78
CA TYR A 160 -41.61 38.19 6.56
C TYR A 160 -42.60 38.41 5.41
N LYS A 161 -42.77 39.67 5.02
CA LYS A 161 -43.59 40.08 3.87
C LYS A 161 -42.81 40.01 2.56
N GLY A 162 -41.87 39.09 2.45
CA GLY A 162 -41.20 38.79 1.20
C GLY A 162 -42.17 38.05 0.24
N GLU A 163 -42.06 38.33 -1.04
CA GLU A 163 -42.72 37.55 -2.07
C GLU A 163 -42.38 36.06 -1.86
N ILE A 164 -43.38 35.24 -1.63
CA ILE A 164 -43.24 33.78 -1.65
C ILE A 164 -42.92 33.44 -3.10
N ARG A 165 -41.63 33.31 -3.41
CA ARG A 165 -41.23 32.77 -4.72
C ARG A 165 -41.76 31.36 -4.81
N PRO A 166 -42.46 30.99 -5.89
CA PRO A 166 -42.88 29.62 -6.09
C PRO A 166 -41.65 28.72 -5.97
N LEU A 167 -41.74 27.70 -5.16
CA LEU A 167 -40.67 26.71 -5.04
C LEU A 167 -40.36 26.17 -6.45
N PRO A 168 -39.10 26.11 -6.85
CA PRO A 168 -38.76 25.51 -8.13
C PRO A 168 -39.27 24.07 -8.16
N GLU A 169 -39.73 23.60 -9.31
CA GLU A 169 -40.08 22.20 -9.48
C GLU A 169 -38.90 21.32 -9.05
N VAL A 170 -39.21 20.34 -8.20
CA VAL A 170 -38.20 19.40 -7.71
C VAL A 170 -37.69 18.56 -8.89
N SER A 171 -36.42 18.63 -9.19
CA SER A 171 -35.80 17.84 -10.28
C SER A 171 -36.01 16.34 -10.03
N GLU A 172 -36.05 15.55 -11.10
CA GLU A 172 -36.17 14.10 -11.00
C GLU A 172 -34.99 13.49 -10.20
N ALA A 173 -33.79 14.07 -10.28
CA ALA A 173 -32.65 13.66 -9.49
C ALA A 173 -32.85 13.83 -7.97
N VAL A 174 -33.55 14.92 -7.55
CA VAL A 174 -33.86 15.13 -6.13
C VAL A 174 -35.01 14.19 -5.70
N LYS A 175 -36.00 13.97 -6.56
CA LYS A 175 -37.06 12.97 -6.29
C LYS A 175 -36.46 11.58 -6.14
N ASP A 176 -35.56 11.16 -7.04
CA ASP A 176 -34.88 9.87 -6.96
C ASP A 176 -34.08 9.75 -5.67
N LEU A 177 -33.33 10.79 -5.26
CA LEU A 177 -32.57 10.81 -4.01
C LEU A 177 -33.47 10.64 -2.77
N LEU A 178 -34.68 11.25 -2.77
CA LEU A 178 -35.60 11.21 -1.63
C LEU A 178 -36.47 9.94 -1.59
N LEU A 179 -36.81 9.38 -2.75
CA LEU A 179 -37.71 8.24 -2.87
C LEU A 179 -36.99 6.89 -2.98
N THR A 180 -35.69 6.89 -3.26
CA THR A 180 -34.89 5.66 -3.35
C THR A 180 -33.91 5.57 -2.19
N LYS A 181 -33.37 4.35 -1.93
CA LYS A 181 -32.30 4.19 -0.96
C LYS A 181 -31.05 4.91 -1.46
N PRO A 182 -30.46 5.80 -0.66
CA PRO A 182 -29.31 6.59 -1.08
C PRO A 182 -28.12 5.71 -1.46
N ARG A 183 -27.43 6.08 -2.54
CA ARG A 183 -26.12 5.56 -2.91
C ARG A 183 -25.07 6.52 -2.36
N VAL A 184 -24.30 6.06 -1.39
CA VAL A 184 -23.36 6.90 -0.65
C VAL A 184 -21.94 6.59 -1.07
N VAL A 185 -21.14 7.62 -1.31
CA VAL A 185 -19.67 7.52 -1.34
C VAL A 185 -19.18 8.17 -0.06
N ASN A 186 -18.60 7.35 0.84
CA ASN A 186 -17.98 7.86 2.05
C ASN A 186 -16.49 8.10 1.80
N ILE A 187 -16.04 9.32 2.07
CA ILE A 187 -14.63 9.72 1.91
C ILE A 187 -14.07 10.05 3.28
N GLY A 188 -13.03 9.36 3.70
CA GLY A 188 -12.38 9.55 5.00
C GLY A 188 -12.69 8.42 5.99
N VAL A 189 -13.22 8.77 7.17
CA VAL A 189 -13.38 7.81 8.28
C VAL A 189 -14.35 6.69 7.93
N ALA A 190 -13.86 5.45 7.91
CA ALA A 190 -14.63 4.26 7.52
C ALA A 190 -15.84 4.00 8.42
N GLY A 191 -15.80 4.43 9.69
CA GLY A 191 -16.90 4.30 10.65
C GLY A 191 -18.22 4.95 10.20
N PHE A 192 -18.18 5.95 9.32
CA PHE A 192 -19.39 6.55 8.76
C PHE A 192 -20.07 5.69 7.68
N ALA A 193 -19.34 4.80 7.03
CA ALA A 193 -19.89 3.90 6.02
C ALA A 193 -20.69 2.74 6.64
N GLU A 194 -20.32 2.32 7.84
CA GLU A 194 -20.91 1.14 8.49
C GLU A 194 -22.40 1.32 8.82
N PRO A 195 -22.85 2.41 9.47
CA PRO A 195 -24.28 2.65 9.71
C PRO A 195 -25.09 2.66 8.41
N VAL A 196 -24.57 3.28 7.34
CA VAL A 196 -25.27 3.31 6.05
C VAL A 196 -25.53 1.89 5.53
N ARG A 197 -24.55 1.00 5.65
CA ARG A 197 -24.68 -0.41 5.24
C ARG A 197 -25.63 -1.19 6.15
N GLN A 198 -25.57 -0.97 7.46
CA GLN A 198 -26.44 -1.62 8.44
C GLN A 198 -27.92 -1.30 8.20
N TYR A 199 -28.21 -0.07 7.79
CA TYR A 199 -29.57 0.34 7.41
C TYR A 199 -29.95 0.00 5.94
N GLY A 200 -29.13 -0.83 5.27
CA GLY A 200 -29.40 -1.34 3.93
C GLY A 200 -29.13 -0.35 2.79
N GLY A 201 -28.41 0.74 3.07
CA GLY A 201 -27.91 1.66 2.06
C GLY A 201 -26.71 1.08 1.31
N LYS A 202 -26.55 1.48 0.04
CA LYS A 202 -25.33 1.16 -0.74
C LYS A 202 -24.27 2.21 -0.44
N CYS A 203 -23.16 1.80 0.20
CA CYS A 203 -22.05 2.69 0.52
C CYS A 203 -20.74 2.16 -0.04
N VAL A 204 -20.06 2.98 -0.85
CA VAL A 204 -18.67 2.78 -1.26
C VAL A 204 -17.79 3.57 -0.30
N GLN A 205 -16.86 2.90 0.35
CA GLN A 205 -15.83 3.53 1.18
C GLN A 205 -14.64 3.90 0.30
N PHE A 206 -14.28 5.17 0.30
CA PHE A 206 -13.08 5.69 -0.35
C PHE A 206 -12.06 6.13 0.70
N GLU A 207 -10.92 5.46 0.74
CA GLU A 207 -9.79 5.85 1.60
C GLU A 207 -9.05 7.02 0.94
N TRP A 208 -9.46 8.24 1.25
CA TRP A 208 -8.79 9.41 0.74
C TRP A 208 -7.39 9.56 1.34
N LYS A 209 -6.42 9.78 0.47
CA LYS A 209 -5.05 10.16 0.85
C LYS A 209 -4.69 11.45 0.12
N PRO A 210 -3.90 12.34 0.73
CA PRO A 210 -3.41 13.53 0.02
C PRO A 210 -2.62 13.12 -1.22
N VAL A 211 -2.90 13.75 -2.35
CA VAL A 211 -2.12 13.59 -3.58
C VAL A 211 -0.64 13.79 -3.26
N ALA A 212 0.23 12.90 -3.71
CA ALA A 212 1.68 12.92 -3.47
C ALA A 212 2.05 13.12 -1.99
N GLY A 213 1.27 12.51 -1.06
CA GLY A 213 1.48 12.67 0.38
C GLY A 213 1.38 14.13 0.88
N GLY A 214 0.77 15.03 0.12
CA GLY A 214 0.67 16.46 0.43
C GLY A 214 1.90 17.29 0.02
N ASN A 215 2.86 16.71 -0.68
CA ASN A 215 4.06 17.42 -1.13
C ASN A 215 3.70 18.41 -2.26
N GLN A 216 3.72 19.71 -1.96
CA GLN A 216 3.29 20.78 -2.86
C GLN A 216 4.09 20.81 -4.18
N LYS A 217 5.38 20.53 -4.12
CA LYS A 217 6.25 20.48 -5.31
C LYS A 217 5.82 19.35 -6.26
N LEU A 218 5.60 18.15 -5.72
CA LEU A 218 5.15 17.00 -6.52
C LEU A 218 3.72 17.21 -7.06
N ILE A 219 2.84 17.83 -6.27
CA ILE A 219 1.48 18.19 -6.70
C ILE A 219 1.54 19.14 -7.89
N LYS A 220 2.37 20.20 -7.81
CA LYS A 220 2.57 21.18 -8.91
C LYS A 220 3.05 20.47 -10.18
N ILE A 221 4.06 19.59 -10.08
CA ILE A 221 4.57 18.81 -11.21
C ILE A 221 3.48 17.92 -11.82
N LEU A 222 2.74 17.18 -11.00
CA LEU A 222 1.66 16.30 -11.47
C LEU A 222 0.55 17.10 -12.19
N GLN A 223 0.19 18.28 -11.68
CA GLN A 223 -0.79 19.16 -12.31
C GLN A 223 -0.32 19.66 -13.67
N GLN A 224 0.95 20.06 -13.79
CA GLN A 224 1.54 20.47 -15.07
C GLN A 224 1.56 19.31 -16.08
N LEU A 225 1.96 18.11 -15.64
CA LEU A 225 1.98 16.92 -16.50
C LEU A 225 0.59 16.51 -16.98
N LYS A 226 -0.46 16.69 -16.17
CA LYS A 226 -1.86 16.44 -16.56
C LYS A 226 -2.37 17.37 -17.67
N GLN A 227 -1.75 18.53 -17.88
CA GLN A 227 -2.11 19.47 -18.94
C GLN A 227 -1.46 19.13 -20.28
N LEU A 228 -0.56 18.14 -20.33
CA LEU A 228 0.17 17.74 -21.52
C LEU A 228 -0.51 16.53 -22.18
N ASP A 229 -1.28 16.77 -23.24
CA ASP A 229 -2.04 15.73 -23.95
C ASP A 229 -1.17 14.61 -24.59
N ASN A 230 0.12 14.88 -24.83
CA ASN A 230 1.01 13.96 -25.51
C ASN A 230 1.54 12.82 -24.61
N ILE A 231 1.56 12.96 -23.28
CA ILE A 231 2.14 11.95 -22.38
C ILE A 231 1.33 10.66 -22.42
N GLU A 232 0.01 10.74 -22.46
CA GLU A 232 -0.86 9.56 -22.54
C GLU A 232 -0.63 8.79 -23.87
N GLN A 233 -0.42 9.52 -24.95
CA GLN A 233 -0.12 8.94 -26.27
C GLN A 233 1.25 8.24 -26.26
N GLU A 234 2.27 8.88 -25.69
CA GLU A 234 3.61 8.30 -25.57
C GLU A 234 3.61 7.06 -24.66
N ASN A 235 2.90 7.10 -23.55
CA ASN A 235 2.72 5.95 -22.67
C ASN A 235 1.98 4.80 -23.38
N ALA A 236 0.96 5.11 -24.17
CA ALA A 236 0.24 4.10 -24.94
C ALA A 236 1.16 3.38 -25.95
N VAL A 237 2.07 4.10 -26.64
CA VAL A 237 3.06 3.50 -27.54
C VAL A 237 3.99 2.55 -26.79
N VAL A 238 4.49 2.98 -25.61
CA VAL A 238 5.38 2.13 -24.78
C VAL A 238 4.67 0.86 -24.33
N VAL A 239 3.46 0.99 -23.81
CA VAL A 239 2.68 -0.14 -23.30
C VAL A 239 2.21 -1.08 -24.40
N GLU A 240 1.88 -0.54 -25.58
CA GLU A 240 1.52 -1.34 -26.75
C GLU A 240 2.71 -2.18 -27.24
N ALA A 241 3.93 -1.63 -27.22
CA ALA A 241 5.14 -2.39 -27.52
C ALA A 241 5.36 -3.55 -26.51
N MET A 242 5.12 -3.30 -25.22
CA MET A 242 5.19 -4.35 -24.19
C MET A 242 4.10 -5.41 -24.40
N LYS A 243 2.85 -5.02 -24.64
CA LYS A 243 1.70 -5.90 -24.82
C LYS A 243 1.86 -6.83 -26.05
N ASN A 244 2.38 -6.30 -27.14
CA ASN A 244 2.52 -7.04 -28.41
C ASN A 244 3.86 -7.78 -28.52
N SER A 245 4.69 -7.75 -27.50
CA SER A 245 5.96 -8.47 -27.47
C SER A 245 5.76 -9.97 -27.68
N ALA A 246 6.65 -10.57 -28.46
CA ALA A 246 6.65 -11.98 -28.80
C ALA A 246 7.99 -12.65 -28.42
N PRO A 247 8.19 -12.99 -27.13
CA PRO A 247 9.41 -13.61 -26.64
C PRO A 247 9.49 -15.10 -26.98
N TYR A 248 10.63 -15.53 -27.52
CA TYR A 248 10.93 -16.90 -27.86
C TYR A 248 12.27 -17.31 -27.23
N LEU A 249 12.33 -18.48 -26.59
CA LEU A 249 13.61 -19.09 -26.19
C LEU A 249 14.23 -19.72 -27.43
N ILE A 250 15.37 -19.18 -27.86
CA ILE A 250 16.03 -19.61 -29.10
C ILE A 250 17.29 -20.43 -28.86
N ASP A 251 17.94 -20.26 -27.70
CA ASP A 251 19.20 -20.95 -27.39
C ASP A 251 19.49 -20.93 -25.87
N VAL A 252 20.47 -21.76 -25.48
CA VAL A 252 21.18 -21.67 -24.19
C VAL A 252 22.66 -21.84 -24.47
N VAL A 253 23.46 -20.83 -24.17
CA VAL A 253 24.89 -20.77 -24.50
C VAL A 253 25.71 -20.15 -23.38
N PRO A 254 27.04 -20.35 -23.34
CA PRO A 254 27.89 -19.61 -22.41
C PRO A 254 27.76 -18.10 -22.58
N ALA A 255 27.74 -17.36 -21.46
CA ALA A 255 27.48 -15.91 -21.47
C ALA A 255 28.43 -15.12 -22.37
N TYR A 256 29.72 -15.47 -22.40
CA TYR A 256 30.71 -14.78 -23.23
C TYR A 256 30.41 -14.83 -24.73
N THR A 257 29.61 -15.79 -25.20
CA THR A 257 29.27 -15.93 -26.63
C THR A 257 28.23 -14.93 -27.10
N VAL A 258 27.47 -14.34 -26.19
CA VAL A 258 26.31 -13.47 -26.50
C VAL A 258 26.33 -12.14 -25.77
N ILE A 259 27.19 -11.96 -24.77
CA ILE A 259 27.39 -10.74 -24.01
C ILE A 259 28.85 -10.28 -24.17
N PRO A 260 29.11 -9.38 -25.13
CA PRO A 260 30.49 -8.97 -25.46
C PRO A 260 31.25 -8.28 -24.30
N GLU A 261 30.50 -7.70 -23.37
CA GLU A 261 31.05 -7.00 -22.20
C GLU A 261 31.64 -7.97 -21.16
N ILE A 262 31.23 -9.25 -21.19
CA ILE A 262 31.81 -10.28 -20.33
C ILE A 262 33.09 -10.82 -20.96
N ASN A 263 34.21 -10.33 -20.49
CA ASN A 263 35.54 -10.79 -20.84
C ASN A 263 36.26 -11.31 -19.57
N GLU A 264 37.60 -11.33 -19.58
CA GLU A 264 38.41 -11.78 -18.43
C GLU A 264 38.09 -11.02 -17.15
N LYS A 265 37.75 -11.73 -16.07
CA LYS A 265 37.43 -11.20 -14.73
C LYS A 265 36.35 -10.12 -14.69
N VAL A 266 35.30 -10.30 -15.47
CA VAL A 266 34.07 -9.51 -15.37
C VAL A 266 32.94 -10.36 -14.74
N LEU A 267 32.25 -9.81 -13.75
CA LEU A 267 31.04 -10.36 -13.17
C LEU A 267 29.86 -9.41 -13.40
N LEU A 268 28.77 -9.94 -13.91
CA LEU A 268 27.50 -9.24 -13.84
C LEU A 268 26.90 -9.40 -12.45
N HIS A 269 26.06 -8.46 -12.05
CA HIS A 269 25.34 -8.50 -10.78
C HIS A 269 23.94 -7.91 -10.90
N ALA A 270 23.02 -8.32 -10.00
CA ALA A 270 21.69 -7.74 -9.90
C ALA A 270 21.73 -6.32 -9.30
N GLY A 271 20.74 -5.53 -9.64
CA GLY A 271 20.54 -4.20 -9.08
C GLY A 271 21.25 -3.07 -9.82
N PRO A 272 21.09 -1.84 -9.33
CA PRO A 272 21.86 -0.70 -9.80
C PRO A 272 23.34 -0.85 -9.47
N PRO A 273 24.25 -0.03 -10.06
CA PRO A 273 25.71 -0.16 -9.86
C PRO A 273 26.11 -0.22 -8.39
N ILE A 274 26.95 -1.20 -8.04
CA ILE A 274 27.48 -1.40 -6.68
C ILE A 274 28.90 -1.95 -6.74
N GLN A 275 29.74 -1.57 -5.81
CA GLN A 275 31.10 -2.10 -5.64
C GLN A 275 31.10 -3.27 -4.65
N TYR A 276 32.08 -4.17 -4.75
CA TYR A 276 32.16 -5.40 -3.95
C TYR A 276 32.09 -5.13 -2.43
N ASP A 277 32.82 -4.12 -1.95
CA ASP A 277 32.85 -3.71 -0.54
C ASP A 277 31.49 -3.24 0.02
N LYS A 278 30.56 -2.86 -0.86
CA LYS A 278 29.22 -2.41 -0.52
C LYS A 278 28.16 -3.53 -0.65
N MET A 279 28.52 -4.67 -1.25
CA MET A 279 27.61 -5.81 -1.45
C MET A 279 27.29 -6.47 -0.11
N THR A 280 26.07 -7.00 -0.01
CA THR A 280 25.65 -7.80 1.15
C THR A 280 26.25 -9.21 1.10
N GLY A 281 26.19 -9.94 2.24
CA GLY A 281 26.78 -11.27 2.37
C GLY A 281 26.42 -12.24 1.23
N PRO A 282 25.13 -12.43 0.87
CA PRO A 282 24.77 -13.30 -0.25
C PRO A 282 25.38 -12.89 -1.58
N MET A 283 25.45 -11.60 -1.89
CA MET A 283 26.07 -11.13 -3.12
C MET A 283 27.59 -11.38 -3.12
N GLN A 284 28.28 -11.07 -2.02
CA GLN A 284 29.70 -11.36 -1.87
C GLN A 284 29.99 -12.86 -1.98
N GLY A 285 29.17 -13.70 -1.35
CA GLY A 285 29.27 -15.16 -1.47
C GLY A 285 29.08 -15.66 -2.90
N SER A 286 28.12 -15.08 -3.63
CA SER A 286 27.92 -15.39 -5.06
C SER A 286 29.15 -15.00 -5.91
N CYS A 287 29.80 -13.87 -5.62
CA CYS A 287 31.03 -13.46 -6.30
C CYS A 287 32.19 -14.44 -6.03
N ILE A 288 32.34 -14.89 -4.78
CA ILE A 288 33.32 -15.91 -4.39
C ILE A 288 33.08 -17.21 -5.17
N GLY A 289 31.82 -17.70 -5.18
CA GLY A 289 31.46 -18.91 -5.89
C GLY A 289 31.70 -18.82 -7.41
N ALA A 290 31.44 -17.67 -8.02
CA ALA A 290 31.73 -17.42 -9.42
C ALA A 290 33.22 -17.43 -9.71
N ALA A 291 34.05 -16.83 -8.85
CA ALA A 291 35.52 -16.85 -8.98
C ALA A 291 36.09 -18.28 -8.87
N LEU A 292 35.55 -19.11 -7.98
CA LEU A 292 35.90 -20.53 -7.86
C LEU A 292 35.44 -21.32 -9.10
N PHE A 293 34.24 -21.10 -9.58
CA PHE A 293 33.70 -21.74 -10.80
C PHE A 293 34.54 -21.42 -12.04
N GLU A 294 34.96 -20.15 -12.20
CA GLU A 294 35.82 -19.71 -13.31
C GLU A 294 37.27 -20.09 -13.12
N LYS A 295 37.63 -20.68 -11.97
CA LYS A 295 39.01 -21.06 -11.62
C LYS A 295 39.96 -19.85 -11.55
N TRP A 296 39.44 -18.66 -11.20
CA TRP A 296 40.25 -17.47 -10.98
C TRP A 296 40.99 -17.52 -9.64
N ALA A 297 40.52 -18.36 -8.72
CA ALA A 297 41.13 -18.60 -7.42
C ALA A 297 41.02 -20.09 -7.06
N GLU A 298 41.99 -20.58 -6.28
CA GLU A 298 42.04 -21.98 -5.83
C GLU A 298 41.11 -22.27 -4.62
N ASN A 299 40.80 -21.24 -3.84
CA ASN A 299 40.01 -21.38 -2.63
C ASN A 299 39.33 -20.05 -2.27
N GLU A 300 38.43 -20.10 -1.25
CA GLU A 300 37.66 -18.95 -0.79
C GLU A 300 38.54 -17.75 -0.41
N GLU A 301 39.65 -17.98 0.33
CA GLU A 301 40.50 -16.89 0.81
C GLU A 301 41.19 -16.16 -0.36
N ALA A 302 41.65 -16.89 -1.34
CA ALA A 302 42.26 -16.33 -2.56
C ALA A 302 41.20 -15.56 -3.38
N ALA A 303 40.00 -16.11 -3.52
CA ALA A 303 38.88 -15.45 -4.20
C ALA A 303 38.50 -14.13 -3.51
N ARG A 304 38.34 -14.14 -2.20
CA ARG A 304 38.03 -12.96 -1.39
C ARG A 304 39.10 -11.88 -1.54
N LYS A 305 40.36 -12.22 -1.39
CA LYS A 305 41.48 -11.28 -1.56
C LYS A 305 41.49 -10.64 -2.96
N MET A 306 41.24 -11.42 -3.99
CA MET A 306 41.17 -10.94 -5.38
C MET A 306 40.04 -9.92 -5.56
N LEU A 307 38.85 -10.24 -5.04
CA LEU A 307 37.65 -9.38 -5.10
C LEU A 307 37.86 -8.07 -4.31
N GLU A 308 38.41 -8.15 -3.11
CA GLU A 308 38.72 -7.00 -2.25
C GLU A 308 39.79 -6.07 -2.84
N LYS A 309 40.75 -6.61 -3.60
CA LYS A 309 41.74 -5.82 -4.33
C LYS A 309 41.23 -5.12 -5.58
N GLY A 310 39.97 -5.38 -5.96
CA GLY A 310 39.36 -4.79 -7.15
C GLY A 310 39.92 -5.37 -8.48
N GLU A 311 40.40 -6.61 -8.47
CA GLU A 311 40.88 -7.29 -9.69
C GLU A 311 39.75 -7.79 -10.59
N VAL A 312 38.49 -7.64 -10.16
CA VAL A 312 37.27 -8.03 -10.87
C VAL A 312 36.43 -6.80 -11.17
N THR A 313 35.97 -6.69 -12.41
CA THR A 313 35.05 -5.62 -12.82
C THR A 313 33.58 -6.06 -12.61
N PHE A 314 32.76 -5.17 -12.10
CA PHE A 314 31.34 -5.42 -11.85
C PHE A 314 30.46 -4.59 -12.78
N ILE A 315 29.52 -5.24 -13.47
CA ILE A 315 28.58 -4.61 -14.40
C ILE A 315 27.14 -5.00 -14.00
N PRO A 316 26.21 -4.05 -13.83
CA PRO A 316 24.80 -4.38 -13.66
C PRO A 316 24.27 -5.21 -14.83
N CYS A 317 23.57 -6.30 -14.54
CA CYS A 317 22.94 -7.15 -15.57
C CYS A 317 22.12 -6.32 -16.58
N HIS A 318 21.36 -5.36 -16.09
CA HIS A 318 20.53 -4.50 -16.95
C HIS A 318 21.30 -3.63 -17.95
N HIS A 319 22.60 -3.41 -17.76
CA HIS A 319 23.42 -2.63 -18.71
C HIS A 319 23.73 -3.45 -19.98
N VAL A 320 23.75 -4.77 -19.88
CA VAL A 320 24.14 -5.68 -20.94
C VAL A 320 22.98 -6.59 -21.39
N LYS A 321 21.73 -6.13 -21.27
CA LYS A 321 20.51 -6.86 -21.65
C LYS A 321 20.29 -8.16 -20.86
N ALA A 322 20.94 -8.31 -19.71
CA ALA A 322 20.82 -9.47 -18.84
C ALA A 322 19.95 -9.15 -17.61
N VAL A 323 19.56 -10.19 -16.90
CA VAL A 323 18.92 -10.17 -15.59
C VAL A 323 19.40 -11.38 -14.80
N GLY A 324 19.42 -11.28 -13.46
CA GLY A 324 19.80 -12.40 -12.61
C GLY A 324 18.98 -12.42 -11.30
N PRO A 325 18.48 -13.59 -10.87
CA PRO A 325 17.77 -13.72 -9.61
C PRO A 325 18.71 -13.53 -8.43
N MET A 326 18.24 -12.98 -7.35
CA MET A 326 18.95 -12.79 -6.08
C MET A 326 20.29 -12.07 -6.31
N GLY A 327 21.45 -12.61 -5.97
CA GLY A 327 22.74 -11.97 -6.23
C GLY A 327 22.99 -11.60 -7.69
N GLY A 328 22.36 -12.33 -8.61
CA GLY A 328 22.38 -12.06 -10.06
C GLY A 328 23.77 -12.25 -10.69
N ILE A 329 24.70 -12.87 -9.97
CA ILE A 329 26.08 -13.02 -10.43
C ILE A 329 26.12 -13.95 -11.65
N THR A 330 26.65 -13.41 -12.75
CA THR A 330 26.87 -14.12 -14.01
C THR A 330 28.32 -13.91 -14.43
N SER A 331 29.02 -15.01 -14.72
CA SER A 331 30.40 -15.00 -15.23
C SER A 331 30.44 -15.54 -16.66
N ALA A 332 31.61 -15.42 -17.30
CA ALA A 332 31.81 -15.72 -18.72
C ALA A 332 31.35 -17.12 -19.15
N ASN A 333 31.69 -18.15 -18.37
CA ASN A 333 31.39 -19.54 -18.71
C ASN A 333 30.04 -20.04 -18.20
N MET A 334 29.29 -19.26 -17.46
CA MET A 334 27.93 -19.65 -17.03
C MET A 334 26.99 -19.72 -18.22
N PRO A 335 26.16 -20.78 -18.35
CA PRO A 335 25.14 -20.86 -19.40
C PRO A 335 24.04 -19.85 -19.14
N VAL A 336 23.65 -19.14 -20.19
CA VAL A 336 22.54 -18.18 -20.17
C VAL A 336 21.49 -18.56 -21.21
N LEU A 337 20.22 -18.39 -20.82
CA LEU A 337 19.06 -18.41 -21.71
C LEU A 337 19.17 -17.25 -22.70
N VAL A 338 18.86 -17.51 -23.97
CA VAL A 338 18.77 -16.49 -25.01
C VAL A 338 17.32 -16.36 -25.43
N VAL A 339 16.68 -15.30 -24.96
CA VAL A 339 15.28 -14.98 -25.32
C VAL A 339 15.26 -13.86 -26.33
N GLU A 340 14.67 -14.11 -27.50
CA GLU A 340 14.53 -13.11 -28.57
C GLU A 340 13.08 -12.66 -28.69
N ASN A 341 12.87 -11.35 -28.68
CA ASN A 341 11.57 -10.77 -28.98
C ASN A 341 11.38 -10.63 -30.49
N ARG A 342 10.49 -11.41 -31.06
CA ARG A 342 10.24 -11.45 -32.52
C ARG A 342 9.67 -10.14 -33.07
N LEU A 343 9.02 -9.34 -32.24
CA LEU A 343 8.48 -8.04 -32.66
C LEU A 343 9.58 -7.04 -32.99
N THR A 344 10.65 -7.00 -32.18
CA THR A 344 11.69 -5.97 -32.23
C THR A 344 13.11 -6.48 -32.48
N GLY A 345 13.29 -7.82 -32.46
CA GLY A 345 14.59 -8.49 -32.68
C GLY A 345 15.58 -8.30 -31.53
N ASN A 346 15.19 -7.70 -30.40
CA ASN A 346 16.07 -7.58 -29.24
C ASN A 346 16.16 -8.92 -28.49
N ARG A 347 17.33 -9.15 -27.89
CA ARG A 347 17.61 -10.33 -27.07
C ARG A 347 17.79 -9.95 -25.60
N ALA A 348 17.45 -10.90 -24.73
CA ALA A 348 17.65 -10.80 -23.30
C ALA A 348 18.23 -12.11 -22.75
N TYR A 349 18.98 -12.01 -21.66
CA TYR A 349 19.78 -13.10 -21.12
C TYR A 349 19.49 -13.29 -19.62
N CYS A 350 19.49 -14.54 -19.16
CA CYS A 350 19.43 -14.89 -17.74
C CYS A 350 20.15 -16.21 -17.52
N THR A 351 20.87 -16.39 -16.41
CA THR A 351 21.43 -17.67 -16.01
C THR A 351 20.35 -18.72 -15.81
N LEU A 352 20.71 -20.00 -15.83
CA LEU A 352 19.79 -21.09 -15.52
C LEU A 352 19.44 -21.14 -14.03
N ASN A 353 18.27 -21.67 -13.69
CA ASN A 353 17.86 -21.87 -12.31
C ASN A 353 18.55 -23.09 -11.70
N GLU A 354 19.24 -22.89 -10.57
CA GLU A 354 20.03 -23.92 -9.87
C GLU A 354 19.19 -24.84 -8.96
N GLY A 355 17.87 -24.61 -8.86
CA GLY A 355 17.01 -25.27 -7.88
C GLY A 355 16.87 -24.48 -6.57
N ILE A 356 16.47 -25.16 -5.49
CA ILE A 356 16.21 -24.56 -4.16
C ILE A 356 17.30 -25.00 -3.17
N GLY A 357 17.52 -24.23 -2.12
CA GLY A 357 18.44 -24.54 -1.03
C GLY A 357 19.77 -23.80 -1.10
N LYS A 358 20.88 -24.52 -0.92
CA LYS A 358 22.24 -23.96 -1.02
C LYS A 358 22.63 -23.85 -2.48
N VAL A 359 22.49 -22.66 -3.05
CA VAL A 359 22.75 -22.34 -4.45
C VAL A 359 23.50 -21.01 -4.57
N LEU A 360 24.23 -20.82 -5.67
CA LEU A 360 25.05 -19.63 -5.88
C LEU A 360 24.26 -18.33 -5.74
N ARG A 361 23.06 -18.25 -6.34
CA ARG A 361 22.25 -17.02 -6.33
C ARG A 361 21.88 -16.53 -4.92
N PHE A 362 21.84 -17.42 -3.92
CA PHE A 362 21.65 -17.08 -2.50
C PHE A 362 22.98 -16.96 -1.73
N GLY A 363 24.10 -16.92 -2.43
CA GLY A 363 25.42 -16.68 -1.83
C GLY A 363 26.13 -17.93 -1.32
N ALA A 364 25.68 -19.14 -1.68
CA ALA A 364 26.40 -20.37 -1.36
C ALA A 364 27.52 -20.66 -2.39
N TYR A 365 28.65 -21.18 -1.93
CA TYR A 365 29.83 -21.43 -2.76
C TYR A 365 30.59 -22.70 -2.37
N SER A 366 29.93 -23.68 -1.74
CA SER A 366 30.55 -24.96 -1.44
C SER A 366 30.94 -25.71 -2.70
N GLU A 367 31.79 -26.73 -2.55
CA GLU A 367 32.21 -27.60 -3.64
C GLU A 367 31.01 -28.20 -4.39
N GLU A 368 29.95 -28.59 -3.67
CA GLU A 368 28.69 -29.07 -4.26
C GLU A 368 28.07 -28.03 -5.21
N VAL A 369 28.06 -26.75 -4.80
CA VAL A 369 27.53 -25.65 -5.62
C VAL A 369 28.38 -25.46 -6.88
N VAL A 370 29.70 -25.41 -6.74
CA VAL A 370 30.63 -25.25 -7.88
C VAL A 370 30.51 -26.44 -8.85
N ASN A 371 30.42 -27.67 -8.36
CA ASN A 371 30.20 -28.85 -9.18
C ASN A 371 28.87 -28.83 -9.92
N ARG A 372 27.80 -28.35 -9.27
CA ARG A 372 26.50 -28.15 -9.93
C ARG A 372 26.59 -27.12 -11.05
N LEU A 373 27.26 -25.99 -10.84
CA LEU A 373 27.48 -24.99 -11.87
C LEU A 373 28.28 -25.57 -13.05
N GLN A 374 29.29 -26.39 -12.76
CA GLN A 374 30.07 -27.09 -13.80
C GLN A 374 29.18 -28.04 -14.60
N TRP A 375 28.32 -28.84 -13.94
CA TRP A 375 27.37 -29.70 -14.62
C TRP A 375 26.35 -28.89 -15.47
N MET A 376 25.89 -27.74 -14.96
CA MET A 376 25.00 -26.86 -15.73
C MET A 376 25.69 -26.32 -16.99
N LYS A 377 26.98 -25.99 -16.90
CA LYS A 377 27.79 -25.56 -18.04
C LYS A 377 28.01 -26.68 -19.05
N ASP A 378 28.38 -27.88 -18.59
CA ASP A 378 28.86 -28.95 -19.46
C ASP A 378 27.71 -29.83 -19.99
N VAL A 379 26.56 -29.88 -19.28
CA VAL A 379 25.45 -30.78 -19.60
C VAL A 379 24.14 -30.03 -19.83
N LEU A 380 23.61 -29.37 -18.78
CA LEU A 380 22.27 -28.78 -18.83
C LEU A 380 22.13 -27.70 -19.92
N GLY A 381 23.05 -26.75 -19.95
CA GLY A 381 23.07 -25.66 -20.93
C GLY A 381 23.14 -26.15 -22.36
N PRO A 382 24.15 -26.98 -22.73
CA PRO A 382 24.27 -27.54 -24.07
C PRO A 382 23.08 -28.38 -24.53
N VAL A 383 22.48 -29.20 -23.64
CA VAL A 383 21.31 -30.02 -23.95
C VAL A 383 20.09 -29.17 -24.24
N LEU A 384 19.80 -28.17 -23.34
CA LEU A 384 18.68 -27.25 -23.53
C LEU A 384 18.86 -26.36 -24.78
N GLY A 385 20.09 -25.91 -25.06
CA GLY A 385 20.40 -25.12 -26.25
C GLY A 385 20.15 -25.93 -27.54
N GLN A 386 20.64 -27.19 -27.58
CA GLN A 386 20.37 -28.07 -28.70
C GLN A 386 18.87 -28.35 -28.88
N ALA A 387 18.14 -28.58 -27.79
CA ALA A 387 16.69 -28.77 -27.81
C ALA A 387 15.95 -27.54 -28.36
N ALA A 388 16.29 -26.34 -27.86
CA ALA A 388 15.66 -25.10 -28.31
C ALA A 388 15.87 -24.84 -29.82
N ARG A 389 17.06 -25.10 -30.33
CA ARG A 389 17.42 -24.92 -31.74
C ARG A 389 16.70 -25.90 -32.70
N GLN A 390 16.11 -27.02 -32.22
CA GLN A 390 15.29 -27.90 -33.05
C GLN A 390 13.94 -27.28 -33.40
N VAL A 391 13.46 -26.33 -32.64
CA VAL A 391 12.18 -25.64 -32.88
C VAL A 391 12.42 -24.51 -33.85
N GLU A 392 11.86 -24.59 -35.05
CA GLU A 392 11.92 -23.49 -36.02
C GLU A 392 11.35 -22.20 -35.38
N GLY A 393 12.21 -21.19 -35.27
CA GLY A 393 11.86 -19.94 -34.63
C GLY A 393 11.94 -19.93 -33.08
N GLY A 394 12.26 -21.04 -32.42
CA GLY A 394 12.37 -21.16 -30.98
C GLY A 394 11.06 -21.47 -30.24
N ILE A 395 11.13 -21.66 -28.94
CA ILE A 395 9.99 -22.00 -28.08
C ILE A 395 9.21 -20.75 -27.71
N ASN A 396 7.92 -20.69 -28.06
CA ASN A 396 7.05 -19.56 -27.76
C ASN A 396 6.71 -19.48 -26.27
N LEU A 397 7.25 -18.45 -25.58
CA LEU A 397 7.10 -18.29 -24.12
C LEU A 397 5.74 -17.72 -23.72
N ASN A 398 5.13 -16.85 -24.53
CA ASN A 398 3.79 -16.31 -24.22
C ASN A 398 2.73 -17.40 -24.11
N VAL A 399 2.82 -18.47 -24.91
CA VAL A 399 1.89 -19.61 -24.86
C VAL A 399 2.00 -20.35 -23.53
N ILE A 400 3.23 -20.57 -23.05
CA ILE A 400 3.48 -21.21 -21.75
C ILE A 400 2.96 -20.33 -20.62
N ILE A 401 3.29 -19.03 -20.63
CA ILE A 401 2.88 -18.07 -19.60
C ILE A 401 1.35 -17.96 -19.54
N ALA A 402 0.68 -17.77 -20.69
CA ALA A 402 -0.78 -17.65 -20.74
C ALA A 402 -1.48 -18.90 -20.18
N LYS A 403 -0.98 -20.10 -20.47
CA LYS A 403 -1.52 -21.34 -19.89
C LYS A 403 -1.24 -21.46 -18.41
N ALA A 404 0.00 -21.18 -17.97
CA ALA A 404 0.40 -21.36 -16.58
C ALA A 404 -0.31 -20.39 -15.62
N ILE A 405 -0.58 -19.16 -16.06
CA ILE A 405 -1.34 -18.19 -15.24
C ILE A 405 -2.78 -18.69 -15.01
N THR A 406 -3.39 -19.36 -15.99
CA THR A 406 -4.71 -19.99 -15.81
C THR A 406 -4.68 -21.20 -14.89
N MET A 407 -3.51 -21.80 -14.68
CA MET A 407 -3.27 -22.94 -13.78
C MET A 407 -2.82 -22.50 -12.37
N GLY A 408 -2.73 -21.19 -12.13
CA GLY A 408 -2.46 -20.64 -10.81
C GLY A 408 -1.01 -20.26 -10.53
N ASP A 409 -0.18 -20.04 -11.55
CA ASP A 409 1.14 -19.43 -11.40
C ASP A 409 1.05 -17.90 -11.43
N GLU A 410 1.81 -17.21 -10.56
CA GLU A 410 2.00 -15.76 -10.60
C GLU A 410 3.41 -15.36 -11.11
N PHE A 411 4.29 -16.32 -11.33
CA PHE A 411 5.62 -16.20 -11.96
C PHE A 411 6.74 -15.55 -11.16
N HIS A 412 6.55 -15.32 -9.87
CA HIS A 412 7.68 -14.93 -9.01
C HIS A 412 7.93 -15.98 -7.92
N GLN A 413 6.94 -16.27 -7.07
CA GLN A 413 7.04 -17.32 -6.06
C GLN A 413 6.53 -18.69 -6.55
N ARG A 414 5.59 -18.69 -7.48
CA ARG A 414 5.00 -19.89 -8.03
C ARG A 414 5.22 -19.94 -9.55
N ASN A 415 5.99 -20.95 -9.96
CA ASN A 415 6.33 -21.22 -11.36
C ASN A 415 6.12 -22.71 -11.70
N ILE A 416 5.32 -23.42 -10.89
CA ILE A 416 5.17 -24.88 -10.98
C ILE A 416 4.52 -25.28 -12.30
N ALA A 417 3.39 -24.65 -12.64
CA ALA A 417 2.68 -24.97 -13.88
C ALA A 417 3.53 -24.61 -15.11
N ALA A 418 4.22 -23.49 -15.10
CA ALA A 418 5.09 -23.07 -16.20
C ALA A 418 6.30 -24.02 -16.35
N SER A 419 6.91 -24.45 -15.25
CA SER A 419 8.02 -25.42 -15.27
C SER A 419 7.59 -26.77 -15.82
N LEU A 420 6.39 -27.26 -15.44
CA LEU A 420 5.81 -28.49 -15.98
C LEU A 420 5.45 -28.38 -17.48
N LEU A 421 4.89 -27.24 -17.88
CA LEU A 421 4.61 -26.98 -19.30
C LEU A 421 5.90 -26.90 -20.13
N PHE A 422 6.93 -26.22 -19.60
CA PHE A 422 8.24 -26.17 -20.24
C PHE A 422 8.87 -27.54 -20.35
N LEU A 423 8.86 -28.35 -19.28
CA LEU A 423 9.33 -29.72 -19.30
C LEU A 423 8.61 -30.55 -20.37
N LYS A 424 7.28 -30.42 -20.47
CA LYS A 424 6.48 -31.08 -21.50
C LYS A 424 6.91 -30.70 -22.92
N GLU A 425 7.21 -29.42 -23.18
CA GLU A 425 7.66 -28.93 -24.49
C GLU A 425 9.07 -29.43 -24.84
N VAL A 426 10.03 -29.41 -23.86
CA VAL A 426 11.42 -29.77 -24.17
C VAL A 426 11.73 -31.24 -24.10
N THR A 427 10.98 -32.06 -23.38
CA THR A 427 11.25 -33.50 -23.22
C THR A 427 11.28 -34.25 -24.59
N PRO A 428 10.29 -34.09 -25.50
CA PRO A 428 10.37 -34.72 -26.80
C PRO A 428 11.59 -34.30 -27.63
N LEU A 429 11.98 -33.02 -27.49
CA LEU A 429 13.16 -32.48 -28.18
C LEU A 429 14.46 -33.09 -27.64
N ILE A 430 14.58 -33.19 -26.29
CA ILE A 430 15.75 -33.78 -25.65
C ILE A 430 15.92 -35.26 -26.02
N ILE A 431 14.81 -36.02 -26.06
CA ILE A 431 14.84 -37.46 -26.39
C ILE A 431 15.39 -37.68 -27.80
N THR A 432 15.11 -36.79 -28.76
CA THR A 432 15.56 -36.92 -30.15
C THR A 432 17.00 -36.49 -30.39
N LEU A 433 17.67 -35.86 -29.40
CA LEU A 433 19.08 -35.48 -29.52
C LEU A 433 20.00 -36.71 -29.67
N ASN A 434 21.03 -36.57 -30.45
CA ASN A 434 22.07 -37.59 -30.59
C ASN A 434 23.21 -37.35 -29.58
N ILE A 435 22.91 -37.59 -28.27
CA ILE A 435 23.81 -37.43 -27.12
C ILE A 435 23.66 -38.64 -26.19
N ASP A 436 24.54 -38.72 -25.17
CA ASP A 436 24.49 -39.78 -24.16
C ASP A 436 23.15 -39.88 -23.47
N GLU A 437 22.60 -41.09 -23.28
CA GLU A 437 21.28 -41.33 -22.68
C GLU A 437 21.22 -40.93 -21.20
N ASN A 438 22.35 -41.00 -20.45
CA ASN A 438 22.40 -40.55 -19.09
C ASN A 438 22.30 -39.03 -19.01
N MET A 439 22.95 -38.29 -19.94
CA MET A 439 22.77 -36.84 -20.04
C MET A 439 21.31 -36.45 -20.25
N LYS A 440 20.60 -37.12 -21.17
CA LYS A 440 19.16 -36.87 -21.37
C LYS A 440 18.36 -37.10 -20.11
N LYS A 441 18.58 -38.25 -19.46
CA LYS A 441 17.91 -38.65 -18.23
C LYS A 441 18.16 -37.62 -17.12
N ASP A 442 19.41 -37.24 -16.90
CA ASP A 442 19.82 -36.32 -15.83
C ASP A 442 19.18 -34.93 -16.02
N VAL A 443 19.16 -34.43 -17.27
CA VAL A 443 18.53 -33.14 -17.59
C VAL A 443 17.01 -33.19 -17.36
N ILE A 444 16.33 -34.22 -17.86
CA ILE A 444 14.87 -34.38 -17.68
C ILE A 444 14.54 -34.50 -16.18
N GLN A 445 15.31 -35.28 -15.44
CA GLN A 445 15.11 -35.47 -14.00
C GLN A 445 15.36 -34.17 -13.21
N PHE A 446 16.39 -33.40 -13.58
CA PHE A 446 16.67 -32.09 -12.97
C PHE A 446 15.52 -31.12 -13.20
N LEU A 447 15.01 -31.02 -14.43
CA LEU A 447 13.86 -30.16 -14.76
C LEU A 447 12.60 -30.61 -14.02
N ALA A 448 12.34 -31.93 -13.93
CA ALA A 448 11.18 -32.50 -13.22
C ALA A 448 11.22 -32.21 -11.71
N ASN A 449 12.41 -32.07 -11.12
CA ASN A 449 12.59 -31.81 -9.68
C ASN A 449 12.75 -30.31 -9.35
N THR A 450 12.72 -29.42 -10.37
CA THR A 450 12.96 -27.98 -10.17
C THR A 450 11.71 -27.17 -10.47
N ASP A 451 10.77 -27.12 -9.52
CA ASP A 451 9.48 -26.43 -9.63
C ASP A 451 9.58 -24.95 -10.05
N GLN A 452 10.69 -24.31 -9.75
CA GLN A 452 10.94 -22.90 -10.07
C GLN A 452 11.84 -22.69 -11.29
N PHE A 453 12.07 -23.73 -12.10
CA PHE A 453 12.97 -23.60 -13.25
C PHE A 453 12.55 -22.46 -14.20
N PHE A 454 11.24 -22.30 -14.41
CA PHE A 454 10.71 -21.29 -15.32
C PHE A 454 10.91 -19.84 -14.84
N LEU A 455 11.21 -19.59 -13.56
CA LEU A 455 11.45 -18.23 -13.06
C LEU A 455 12.52 -17.48 -13.88
N ASN A 456 13.65 -18.12 -14.15
CA ASN A 456 14.73 -17.51 -14.90
C ASN A 456 14.35 -17.28 -16.39
N ILE A 457 13.55 -18.18 -16.95
CA ILE A 457 12.96 -18.01 -18.29
C ILE A 457 12.00 -16.81 -18.28
N MET A 458 11.14 -16.71 -17.27
CA MET A 458 10.23 -15.58 -17.12
C MET A 458 10.98 -14.25 -16.96
N MET A 459 12.10 -14.24 -16.21
CA MET A 459 12.94 -13.06 -16.05
C MET A 459 13.54 -12.60 -17.39
N ALA A 460 14.13 -13.50 -18.17
CA ALA A 460 14.63 -13.19 -19.50
C ALA A 460 13.50 -12.73 -20.44
N THR A 461 12.33 -13.35 -20.33
CA THR A 461 11.11 -12.94 -21.05
C THR A 461 10.72 -11.52 -20.71
N GLY A 462 10.56 -11.22 -19.42
CA GLY A 462 10.23 -9.87 -18.95
C GLY A 462 11.25 -8.83 -19.42
N LYS A 463 12.55 -9.15 -19.34
CA LYS A 463 13.62 -8.28 -19.85
C LYS A 463 13.49 -8.02 -21.35
N SER A 464 13.20 -9.04 -22.16
CA SER A 464 12.99 -8.87 -23.60
C SER A 464 11.78 -8.00 -23.94
N ILE A 465 10.72 -8.09 -23.11
CA ILE A 465 9.50 -7.28 -23.25
C ILE A 465 9.80 -5.81 -22.93
N VAL A 466 10.36 -5.50 -21.77
CA VAL A 466 10.62 -4.10 -21.39
C VAL A 466 11.68 -3.44 -22.25
N ASP A 467 12.69 -4.18 -22.72
CA ASP A 467 13.71 -3.61 -23.61
C ASP A 467 13.16 -3.26 -25.00
N SER A 468 12.05 -3.89 -25.45
CA SER A 468 11.35 -3.47 -26.65
C SER A 468 10.74 -2.07 -26.52
N ALA A 469 10.25 -1.74 -25.33
CA ALA A 469 9.64 -0.46 -25.00
C ALA A 469 10.69 0.67 -24.79
N ARG A 470 11.91 0.33 -24.39
CA ARG A 470 13.02 1.30 -24.16
C ARG A 470 13.52 2.00 -25.41
N LYS A 471 13.17 1.52 -26.60
CA LYS A 471 13.43 2.24 -27.88
C LYS A 471 12.61 3.52 -28.00
N ASN A 472 11.51 3.63 -27.27
CA ASN A 472 10.67 4.83 -27.23
C ASN A 472 11.18 5.72 -26.10
N THR A 473 11.86 6.80 -26.44
CA THR A 473 12.56 7.68 -25.49
C THR A 473 11.65 8.71 -24.81
N LYS A 474 10.34 8.45 -24.76
CA LYS A 474 9.35 9.33 -24.16
C LYS A 474 8.42 8.52 -23.26
N GLY A 475 7.71 9.23 -22.39
CA GLY A 475 6.73 8.64 -21.49
C GLY A 475 7.25 8.39 -20.08
N THR A 476 6.32 7.99 -19.22
CA THR A 476 6.50 7.87 -17.76
C THR A 476 6.37 6.44 -17.25
N ILE A 477 6.47 5.45 -18.17
CA ILE A 477 6.31 4.03 -17.85
C ILE A 477 7.61 3.45 -17.32
N VAL A 478 7.51 2.69 -16.22
CA VAL A 478 8.63 1.96 -15.63
C VAL A 478 9.07 0.83 -16.55
N THR A 479 10.34 0.80 -16.91
CA THR A 479 10.95 -0.24 -17.76
C THR A 479 11.95 -1.13 -17.01
N THR A 480 12.28 -0.78 -15.77
CA THR A 480 13.16 -1.58 -14.92
C THR A 480 12.82 -1.34 -13.47
N MET A 481 12.75 -2.43 -12.70
CA MET A 481 12.81 -2.45 -11.23
C MET A 481 13.81 -3.50 -10.81
N THR A 482 14.73 -3.15 -9.91
CA THR A 482 15.80 -4.06 -9.49
C THR A 482 16.42 -3.67 -8.14
N ARG A 483 17.14 -4.57 -7.48
CA ARG A 483 17.70 -4.39 -6.13
C ARG A 483 19.02 -5.11 -5.96
N ASN A 484 19.93 -4.51 -5.17
CA ASN A 484 21.26 -5.07 -4.89
C ASN A 484 21.54 -5.27 -3.38
N GLY A 485 20.50 -5.30 -2.55
CA GLY A 485 20.63 -5.45 -1.10
C GLY A 485 20.99 -4.17 -0.35
N LYS A 486 21.37 -3.11 -1.05
CA LYS A 486 21.62 -1.78 -0.52
C LYS A 486 20.66 -0.77 -1.12
N ASP A 487 20.55 -0.79 -2.43
CA ASP A 487 19.77 0.15 -3.21
C ASP A 487 18.69 -0.58 -4.04
N PHE A 488 17.53 0.04 -4.12
CA PHE A 488 16.51 -0.24 -5.10
C PHE A 488 16.66 0.77 -6.24
N GLY A 489 16.57 0.32 -7.48
CA GLY A 489 16.68 1.19 -8.64
C GLY A 489 15.55 0.97 -9.64
N ILE A 490 15.07 2.07 -10.23
CA ILE A 490 14.15 2.02 -11.37
C ILE A 490 14.71 2.76 -12.57
N ARG A 491 14.20 2.41 -13.76
CA ARG A 491 14.35 3.17 -15.01
C ARG A 491 12.99 3.38 -15.62
N ILE A 492 12.84 4.46 -16.38
CA ILE A 492 11.59 4.80 -17.07
C ILE A 492 11.82 4.99 -18.57
N SER A 493 10.79 4.83 -19.37
CA SER A 493 10.86 4.92 -20.82
C SER A 493 11.41 6.28 -21.31
N GLY A 494 11.00 7.38 -20.69
CA GLY A 494 11.37 8.74 -21.11
C GLY A 494 12.80 9.17 -20.77
N LEU A 495 13.51 8.43 -19.90
CA LEU A 495 14.86 8.81 -19.45
C LEU A 495 15.91 7.67 -19.70
N GLY A 496 15.58 6.72 -20.55
CA GLY A 496 16.51 5.72 -21.08
C GLY A 496 17.23 4.90 -20.00
N ASP A 497 18.53 5.08 -19.87
CA ASP A 497 19.41 4.31 -18.98
C ASP A 497 19.66 4.96 -17.62
N GLU A 498 19.07 6.12 -17.35
CA GLU A 498 19.21 6.81 -16.07
C GLU A 498 18.60 6.01 -14.92
N TRP A 499 19.35 5.90 -13.82
CA TRP A 499 18.92 5.20 -12.61
C TRP A 499 18.35 6.15 -11.58
N PHE A 500 17.16 5.83 -11.06
CA PHE A 500 16.55 6.49 -9.91
C PHE A 500 16.61 5.55 -8.72
N ILE A 501 17.43 5.88 -7.73
CA ILE A 501 17.87 4.98 -6.68
C ILE A 501 17.41 5.49 -5.32
N ALA A 502 16.98 4.56 -4.46
CA ALA A 502 16.70 4.80 -3.04
C ALA A 502 17.13 3.56 -2.22
N PRO A 503 17.31 3.69 -0.89
CA PRO A 503 17.59 2.55 -0.04
C PRO A 503 16.54 1.46 -0.20
N VAL A 504 17.00 0.20 -0.30
CA VAL A 504 16.12 -0.96 -0.47
C VAL A 504 15.41 -1.31 0.84
N ASN A 505 14.18 -1.79 0.75
CA ASN A 505 13.42 -2.32 1.88
C ASN A 505 13.80 -3.79 2.17
N THR A 506 13.64 -4.22 3.44
CA THR A 506 13.79 -5.63 3.83
C THR A 506 12.45 -6.34 3.63
N PRO A 507 12.42 -7.54 3.00
CA PRO A 507 11.21 -8.31 2.81
C PRO A 507 10.56 -8.71 4.14
N LYS A 508 9.23 -8.75 4.16
CA LYS A 508 8.42 -9.30 5.26
C LYS A 508 7.67 -10.52 4.77
N GLY A 509 7.64 -11.58 5.58
CA GLY A 509 6.99 -12.81 5.17
C GLY A 509 7.13 -13.94 6.18
N LEU A 510 7.05 -15.18 5.70
CA LEU A 510 7.22 -16.38 6.51
C LEU A 510 8.64 -16.91 6.39
N PHE A 511 9.20 -17.30 7.53
CA PHE A 511 10.54 -17.86 7.63
C PHE A 511 10.48 -19.37 7.80
N PHE A 512 11.50 -20.05 7.29
CA PHE A 512 11.69 -21.48 7.55
C PHE A 512 12.02 -21.70 9.02
N THR A 513 11.77 -22.90 9.52
CA THR A 513 12.03 -23.26 10.93
C THR A 513 13.46 -22.92 11.33
N GLY A 514 13.61 -22.16 12.41
CA GLY A 514 14.91 -21.74 12.96
C GLY A 514 15.40 -20.37 12.49
N PHE A 515 14.67 -19.69 11.59
CA PHE A 515 15.01 -18.34 11.12
C PHE A 515 13.92 -17.32 11.47
N THR A 516 14.33 -16.06 11.56
CA THR A 516 13.49 -14.91 11.93
C THR A 516 13.74 -13.73 11.01
N GLN A 517 12.99 -12.65 11.21
CA GLN A 517 13.18 -11.39 10.47
C GLN A 517 14.60 -10.82 10.63
N ASP A 518 15.26 -11.07 11.75
CA ASP A 518 16.62 -10.58 12.02
C ASP A 518 17.70 -11.30 11.17
N ASP A 519 17.36 -12.44 10.58
CA ASP A 519 18.23 -13.20 9.69
C ASP A 519 18.08 -12.78 8.23
N ALA A 520 17.08 -11.98 7.91
CA ALA A 520 16.79 -11.55 6.56
C ALA A 520 17.84 -10.57 6.01
N ASN A 521 18.29 -10.83 4.79
CA ASN A 521 19.01 -9.86 3.98
C ASN A 521 18.01 -8.81 3.43
N PRO A 522 18.39 -7.53 3.32
CA PRO A 522 17.63 -6.57 2.52
C PRO A 522 17.43 -7.12 1.09
N ASP A 523 16.34 -6.73 0.43
CA ASP A 523 15.94 -7.36 -0.83
C ASP A 523 17.01 -7.25 -1.93
N ILE A 524 17.21 -8.35 -2.68
CA ILE A 524 18.18 -8.47 -3.76
C ILE A 524 17.58 -9.14 -4.99
N GLY A 525 18.05 -8.79 -6.17
CA GLY A 525 17.74 -9.48 -7.42
C GLY A 525 17.09 -8.63 -8.49
N ASP A 526 17.21 -9.08 -9.73
CA ASP A 526 16.52 -8.51 -10.88
C ASP A 526 15.13 -9.14 -11.09
N SER A 527 14.71 -10.06 -10.23
CA SER A 527 13.42 -10.76 -10.37
C SER A 527 12.20 -9.85 -10.33
N ALA A 528 12.31 -8.61 -9.82
CA ALA A 528 11.27 -7.58 -9.94
C ALA A 528 10.94 -7.20 -11.40
N ILE A 529 11.69 -7.71 -12.37
CA ILE A 529 11.34 -7.61 -13.79
C ILE A 529 10.01 -8.34 -14.08
N THR A 530 9.64 -9.36 -13.31
CA THR A 530 8.34 -10.03 -13.40
C THR A 530 7.20 -9.06 -13.06
N GLU A 531 7.35 -8.29 -11.99
CA GLU A 531 6.39 -7.25 -11.61
C GLU A 531 6.40 -6.09 -12.61
N THR A 532 7.55 -5.77 -13.20
CA THR A 532 7.62 -4.72 -14.23
C THR A 532 6.76 -5.06 -15.46
N VAL A 533 6.58 -6.34 -15.77
CA VAL A 533 5.70 -6.81 -16.86
C VAL A 533 4.32 -7.26 -16.36
N GLY A 534 3.98 -6.96 -15.12
CA GLY A 534 2.64 -7.09 -14.59
C GLY A 534 2.28 -8.44 -13.98
N VAL A 535 3.24 -9.34 -13.76
CA VAL A 535 3.02 -10.61 -13.04
C VAL A 535 3.68 -10.58 -11.66
N GLY A 536 3.84 -11.67 -10.97
CA GLY A 536 4.38 -11.70 -9.62
C GLY A 536 3.46 -11.00 -8.61
N GLY A 537 4.02 -10.14 -7.77
CA GLY A 537 3.28 -9.37 -6.78
C GLY A 537 2.17 -8.48 -7.34
N MET A 538 2.25 -8.11 -8.64
CA MET A 538 1.20 -7.34 -9.31
C MET A 538 -0.09 -8.15 -9.52
N THR A 539 -0.01 -9.47 -9.56
CA THR A 539 -1.12 -10.40 -9.84
C THR A 539 -1.27 -11.47 -8.77
N MET A 540 -1.24 -11.10 -7.51
CA MET A 540 -1.41 -12.03 -6.38
C MET A 540 -2.68 -12.89 -6.49
N ILE A 541 -3.72 -12.35 -7.11
CA ILE A 541 -5.00 -13.05 -7.34
C ILE A 541 -4.87 -14.22 -8.31
N ALA A 542 -3.84 -14.27 -9.16
CA ALA A 542 -3.58 -15.44 -10.00
C ALA A 542 -3.18 -16.67 -9.18
N ALA A 543 -2.53 -16.46 -8.02
CA ALA A 543 -2.06 -17.52 -7.14
C ALA A 543 -2.43 -17.22 -5.66
N PRO A 544 -3.72 -17.25 -5.27
CA PRO A 544 -4.13 -16.91 -3.89
C PRO A 544 -3.49 -17.79 -2.81
N GLY A 545 -3.06 -19.00 -3.17
CA GLY A 545 -2.31 -19.89 -2.26
C GLY A 545 -0.94 -19.33 -1.88
N VAL A 546 -0.28 -18.61 -2.80
CA VAL A 546 1.00 -17.93 -2.52
C VAL A 546 0.81 -16.83 -1.48
N THR A 547 -0.27 -16.05 -1.56
CA THR A 547 -0.57 -14.98 -0.60
C THR A 547 -0.57 -15.49 0.84
N ARG A 548 -1.16 -16.67 1.06
CA ARG A 548 -1.14 -17.34 2.37
C ARG A 548 0.26 -17.85 2.74
N PHE A 549 0.96 -18.45 1.79
CA PHE A 549 2.31 -19.01 1.99
C PHE A 549 3.34 -17.92 2.33
N ILE A 550 3.23 -16.73 1.78
CA ILE A 550 4.13 -15.60 2.09
C ILE A 550 3.65 -14.74 3.26
N GLY A 551 2.58 -15.15 3.96
CA GLY A 551 2.05 -14.42 5.12
C GLY A 551 1.32 -13.12 4.80
N ALA A 552 0.90 -12.92 3.54
CA ALA A 552 0.21 -11.70 3.08
C ALA A 552 -1.33 -11.83 3.09
N GLY A 553 -1.90 -12.85 3.73
CA GLY A 553 -3.34 -13.05 3.89
C GLY A 553 -3.96 -14.12 3.00
N GLY A 554 -5.26 -14.02 2.70
CA GLY A 554 -6.03 -14.99 1.94
C GLY A 554 -6.49 -14.47 0.56
N PHE A 555 -7.55 -15.09 0.01
CA PHE A 555 -8.09 -14.74 -1.31
C PHE A 555 -8.52 -13.27 -1.41
N LYS A 556 -9.21 -12.74 -0.39
CA LYS A 556 -9.65 -11.33 -0.36
C LYS A 556 -8.49 -10.36 -0.36
N ASP A 557 -7.41 -10.72 0.32
CA ASP A 557 -6.20 -9.91 0.39
C ASP A 557 -5.46 -9.96 -0.94
N ALA A 558 -5.39 -11.13 -1.59
CA ALA A 558 -4.84 -11.28 -2.94
C ALA A 558 -5.58 -10.42 -3.97
N LEU A 559 -6.92 -10.40 -3.89
CA LEU A 559 -7.77 -9.57 -4.75
C LEU A 559 -7.50 -8.07 -4.49
N LYS A 560 -7.52 -7.66 -3.22
CA LYS A 560 -7.25 -6.27 -2.83
C LYS A 560 -5.88 -5.79 -3.31
N ILE A 561 -4.84 -6.61 -3.14
CA ILE A 561 -3.49 -6.29 -3.61
C ILE A 561 -3.47 -6.14 -5.13
N SER A 562 -4.11 -7.05 -5.88
CA SER A 562 -4.11 -6.97 -7.34
C SER A 562 -4.92 -5.78 -7.86
N ASP A 563 -6.05 -5.45 -7.23
CA ASP A 563 -6.82 -4.23 -7.54
C ASP A 563 -5.97 -2.97 -7.27
N GLU A 564 -5.27 -2.90 -6.14
CA GLU A 564 -4.36 -1.81 -5.80
C GLU A 564 -3.21 -1.66 -6.82
N MET A 565 -2.63 -2.76 -7.27
CA MET A 565 -1.57 -2.74 -8.29
C MET A 565 -2.10 -2.28 -9.67
N ALA A 566 -3.34 -2.60 -10.00
CA ALA A 566 -3.97 -2.12 -11.23
C ALA A 566 -4.15 -0.59 -11.23
N GLU A 567 -4.32 0.05 -10.07
CA GLU A 567 -4.47 1.51 -9.98
C GLU A 567 -3.23 2.27 -10.49
N ILE A 568 -2.03 1.71 -10.30
CA ILE A 568 -0.77 2.32 -10.73
C ILE A 568 -0.35 1.92 -12.16
N CYS A 569 -1.12 1.06 -12.82
CA CYS A 569 -0.87 0.61 -14.19
C CYS A 569 -1.78 1.33 -15.20
N THR A 570 -1.44 1.23 -16.48
CA THR A 570 -2.17 1.92 -17.55
C THR A 570 -3.23 1.03 -18.21
N ILE A 571 -2.97 -0.28 -18.34
CA ILE A 571 -3.89 -1.24 -18.96
C ILE A 571 -3.90 -2.58 -18.21
N HIS A 572 -4.89 -3.41 -18.55
CA HIS A 572 -4.86 -4.86 -18.33
C HIS A 572 -4.41 -5.58 -19.60
N ASN A 573 -3.37 -6.42 -19.51
CA ASN A 573 -2.85 -7.18 -20.65
C ASN A 573 -3.75 -8.37 -20.97
N PRO A 574 -4.49 -8.37 -22.08
CA PRO A 574 -5.43 -9.43 -22.42
C PRO A 574 -4.75 -10.77 -22.75
N ASN A 575 -3.44 -10.77 -23.05
CA ASN A 575 -2.68 -11.98 -23.32
C ASN A 575 -2.47 -12.84 -22.07
N PHE A 576 -2.58 -12.24 -20.87
CA PHE A 576 -2.38 -12.91 -19.58
C PHE A 576 -3.66 -12.78 -18.73
N ALA A 577 -4.74 -13.40 -19.21
CA ALA A 577 -6.04 -13.39 -18.54
C ALA A 577 -6.03 -14.28 -17.29
N ILE A 578 -6.57 -13.76 -16.17
CA ILE A 578 -6.53 -14.39 -14.86
C ILE A 578 -7.94 -14.86 -14.48
N PRO A 579 -8.21 -16.18 -14.47
CA PRO A 579 -9.55 -16.71 -14.19
C PRO A 579 -10.11 -16.32 -12.84
N THR A 580 -9.26 -16.28 -11.80
CA THR A 580 -9.63 -15.88 -10.44
C THR A 580 -9.94 -14.38 -10.30
N TRP A 581 -9.69 -13.60 -11.35
CA TRP A 581 -10.02 -12.16 -11.43
C TRP A 581 -11.04 -11.88 -12.54
N ASP A 582 -11.98 -12.78 -12.73
CA ASP A 582 -13.01 -12.69 -13.77
C ASP A 582 -12.42 -12.47 -15.17
N PHE A 583 -11.34 -13.19 -15.47
CA PHE A 583 -10.59 -13.11 -16.73
C PHE A 583 -10.04 -11.72 -17.08
N LYS A 584 -9.91 -10.81 -16.10
CA LYS A 584 -9.13 -9.59 -16.31
C LYS A 584 -7.70 -9.96 -16.65
N GLY A 585 -7.07 -9.19 -17.53
CA GLY A 585 -5.66 -9.34 -17.85
C GLY A 585 -4.75 -8.88 -16.70
N ALA A 586 -3.50 -9.34 -16.68
CA ALA A 586 -2.48 -8.85 -15.77
C ALA A 586 -2.28 -7.33 -15.94
N PRO A 587 -2.13 -6.52 -14.88
CA PRO A 587 -1.91 -5.09 -14.98
C PRO A 587 -0.54 -4.80 -15.64
N LEU A 588 -0.51 -3.89 -16.60
CA LEU A 588 0.70 -3.59 -17.37
C LEU A 588 0.90 -2.09 -17.52
N GLY A 589 2.17 -1.67 -17.55
CA GLY A 589 2.57 -0.28 -17.70
C GLY A 589 2.47 0.50 -16.39
N ILE A 590 3.34 0.22 -15.43
CA ILE A 590 3.46 0.99 -14.18
C ILE A 590 3.85 2.42 -14.53
N ASP A 591 2.99 3.37 -14.20
CA ASP A 591 3.20 4.80 -14.48
C ASP A 591 3.68 5.52 -13.21
N ILE A 592 4.87 6.12 -13.26
CA ILE A 592 5.42 6.85 -12.10
C ILE A 592 4.52 8.00 -11.63
N ARG A 593 3.73 8.59 -12.52
CA ARG A 593 2.78 9.65 -12.17
C ARG A 593 1.70 9.11 -11.23
N LYS A 594 1.12 7.95 -11.57
CA LYS A 594 0.11 7.27 -10.73
C LYS A 594 0.68 6.80 -9.42
N VAL A 595 1.92 6.26 -9.42
CA VAL A 595 2.62 5.85 -8.19
C VAL A 595 2.80 7.04 -7.24
N VAL A 596 3.30 8.16 -7.74
CA VAL A 596 3.53 9.36 -6.91
C VAL A 596 2.21 10.01 -6.50
N GLU A 597 1.22 10.08 -7.39
CA GLU A 597 -0.09 10.66 -7.10
C GLU A 597 -0.81 9.94 -5.97
N THR A 598 -0.82 8.60 -6.01
CA THR A 598 -1.56 7.76 -5.05
C THR A 598 -0.75 7.40 -3.80
N GLY A 599 0.59 7.44 -3.90
CA GLY A 599 1.49 6.87 -2.90
C GLY A 599 1.50 5.33 -2.89
N ILE A 600 0.80 4.68 -3.82
CA ILE A 600 0.81 3.23 -3.99
C ILE A 600 2.09 2.85 -4.73
N THR A 601 2.91 2.00 -4.12
CA THR A 601 4.13 1.50 -4.76
C THR A 601 3.98 0.03 -5.15
N PRO A 602 4.64 -0.42 -6.23
CA PRO A 602 4.64 -1.82 -6.62
C PRO A 602 5.01 -2.75 -5.48
N ILE A 603 4.23 -3.82 -5.30
CA ILE A 603 4.55 -4.90 -4.39
C ILE A 603 5.29 -6.00 -5.18
N ILE A 604 6.34 -6.52 -4.58
CA ILE A 604 7.23 -7.50 -5.18
C ILE A 604 7.21 -8.75 -4.31
N ASN A 605 6.94 -9.90 -4.91
CA ASN A 605 7.14 -11.18 -4.28
C ASN A 605 8.65 -11.51 -4.30
N THR A 606 9.18 -12.10 -3.25
CA THR A 606 10.61 -12.39 -3.19
C THR A 606 10.93 -13.57 -2.26
N GLY A 607 11.93 -14.35 -2.60
CA GLY A 607 12.58 -15.23 -1.66
C GLY A 607 13.42 -14.40 -0.67
N ILE A 608 13.50 -14.82 0.58
CA ILE A 608 14.31 -14.16 1.60
C ILE A 608 15.64 -14.89 1.71
N ALA A 609 16.73 -14.22 1.34
CA ALA A 609 18.08 -14.72 1.56
C ALA A 609 18.52 -14.46 3.02
N HIS A 610 19.36 -15.33 3.57
CA HIS A 610 20.02 -15.05 4.84
C HIS A 610 21.06 -13.93 4.68
N LYS A 611 21.17 -13.05 5.67
CA LYS A 611 22.13 -11.93 5.66
C LYS A 611 23.60 -12.35 5.55
N ASN A 612 23.94 -13.56 5.98
CA ASN A 612 25.30 -14.10 5.87
C ASN A 612 25.43 -14.98 4.62
N ALA A 613 26.60 -14.91 3.98
CA ALA A 613 26.96 -15.79 2.87
C ALA A 613 26.93 -17.28 3.27
N GLY A 614 26.69 -18.16 2.31
CA GLY A 614 26.80 -19.62 2.50
C GLY A 614 25.58 -20.30 3.11
N VAL A 615 24.62 -19.57 3.67
CA VAL A 615 23.42 -20.14 4.34
C VAL A 615 22.32 -20.49 3.33
N GLY A 616 22.00 -19.60 2.42
CA GLY A 616 20.96 -19.81 1.41
C GLY A 616 19.66 -19.08 1.67
N GLN A 617 18.54 -19.63 1.15
CA GLN A 617 17.19 -19.09 1.35
C GLN A 617 16.68 -19.44 2.76
N VAL A 618 16.07 -18.48 3.43
CA VAL A 618 15.54 -18.63 4.79
C VAL A 618 14.04 -18.36 4.91
N GLY A 619 13.41 -17.94 3.81
CA GLY A 619 11.97 -17.66 3.80
C GLY A 619 11.47 -17.16 2.47
N ALA A 620 10.21 -16.76 2.45
CA ALA A 620 9.57 -16.10 1.33
C ALA A 620 8.62 -15.01 1.84
N GLY A 621 8.50 -13.92 1.09
CA GLY A 621 7.72 -12.79 1.52
C GLY A 621 7.43 -11.79 0.41
N THR A 622 7.04 -10.60 0.82
CA THR A 622 6.81 -9.46 -0.05
C THR A 622 7.61 -8.25 0.40
N VAL A 623 7.88 -7.36 -0.54
CA VAL A 623 8.47 -6.06 -0.28
C VAL A 623 7.82 -5.02 -1.18
N ARG A 624 7.64 -3.79 -0.69
CA ARG A 624 7.22 -2.67 -1.54
C ARG A 624 8.42 -1.90 -2.06
N ALA A 625 8.33 -1.47 -3.31
CA ALA A 625 9.31 -0.58 -3.91
C ALA A 625 9.34 0.76 -3.13
N PRO A 626 10.53 1.36 -2.91
CA PRO A 626 10.64 2.67 -2.25
C PRO A 626 10.03 3.79 -3.09
N LEU A 627 9.08 4.56 -2.53
CA LEU A 627 8.41 5.67 -3.23
C LEU A 627 9.41 6.72 -3.76
N ALA A 628 10.49 6.96 -3.02
CA ALA A 628 11.51 7.94 -3.38
C ALA A 628 12.17 7.69 -4.75
N CYS A 629 12.20 6.46 -5.27
CA CYS A 629 12.68 6.18 -6.62
C CYS A 629 11.76 6.84 -7.66
N PHE A 630 10.45 6.72 -7.48
CA PHE A 630 9.43 7.23 -8.39
C PHE A 630 9.32 8.76 -8.31
N GLU A 631 9.46 9.34 -7.12
CA GLU A 631 9.50 10.80 -6.92
C GLU A 631 10.71 11.42 -7.63
N LYS A 632 11.90 10.82 -7.48
CA LYS A 632 13.12 11.26 -8.18
C LYS A 632 12.95 11.17 -9.70
N ALA A 633 12.39 10.06 -10.19
CA ALA A 633 12.13 9.87 -11.61
C ALA A 633 11.13 10.90 -12.15
N LEU A 634 10.06 11.21 -11.40
CA LEU A 634 9.07 12.22 -11.78
C LEU A 634 9.69 13.61 -11.88
N ILE A 635 10.50 14.01 -10.90
CA ILE A 635 11.20 15.31 -10.91
C ILE A 635 12.18 15.38 -12.08
N ALA A 636 12.95 14.32 -12.32
CA ALA A 636 13.91 14.28 -13.43
C ALA A 636 13.19 14.33 -14.78
N TYR A 637 12.09 13.62 -14.95
CA TYR A 637 11.28 13.65 -16.16
C TYR A 637 10.68 15.04 -16.42
N ALA A 638 10.13 15.68 -15.38
CA ALA A 638 9.60 17.04 -15.48
C ALA A 638 10.69 18.04 -15.94
N LYS A 639 11.89 17.95 -15.38
CA LYS A 639 13.04 18.77 -15.82
C LYS A 639 13.44 18.49 -17.27
N HIS A 640 13.48 17.21 -17.67
CA HIS A 640 13.84 16.78 -19.01
C HIS A 640 12.92 17.37 -20.08
N ILE A 641 11.63 17.48 -19.80
CA ILE A 641 10.65 18.07 -20.71
C ILE A 641 10.46 19.58 -20.51
N GLY A 642 11.28 20.24 -19.69
CA GLY A 642 11.32 21.68 -19.50
C GLY A 642 10.23 22.27 -18.58
N LEU A 643 9.65 21.46 -17.68
CA LEU A 643 8.69 21.96 -16.69
C LEU A 643 9.42 22.61 -15.49
N ASP A 644 8.74 23.59 -14.88
CA ASP A 644 9.19 24.21 -13.64
C ASP A 644 9.08 23.23 -12.48
N THR A 645 10.23 22.96 -11.85
CA THR A 645 10.37 22.00 -10.74
C THR A 645 10.81 22.67 -9.44
N GLU A 646 10.80 24.01 -9.34
CA GLU A 646 11.11 24.73 -8.10
C GLU A 646 9.90 24.93 -7.18
#